data_ea6a77ed104f044ebab394542cccacc4
#
_entry.id   ea6a77ed104f044ebab394542cccacc4
#
_cell.length_a   1.000
_cell.length_b   1.000
_cell.length_c   1.000
_cell.angle_alpha   90.00
_cell.angle_beta   90.00
_cell.angle_gamma   90.00
#
_symmetry.space_group_name_H-M   'P 1'
#
loop_
_entity.id
_entity.type
_entity.pdbx_description
1 polymer ?
#
loop_
_entity_poly.entity_id
_entity_poly.type
_entity_poly.pdbx_seq_one_letter_code
_entity_poly.pdbx_strand_id
1 'polypeptide(L)'
;MAAFGAICAAMGDVSFSARTIPATAGLSAAVNAVREGDVWRVSATARNDGATNVTFKLVLAAEPGFPATRYLIPGVNYNGNGFVRKMWNSLDIPTGWEKDGEPWVFAYDRCGIPSCTVSENEHEVFALFASVENPASHESACSLEKLDNGSFRHLIYWPVTEAPVSYTDKRKFSPRYDTYLTLRPKETFTARAFACRGTPPWRNYGFAAVFPTAWRLLRPDVPAQLPVSEVLRLDKAFMDWGRRRDRHGSWYQPFLSDVIVGLGNRWPKSVTKGATIAELEKDLSRSWWLGDALEKSRRLKPGEYLPHAGGGIGFCEQSFQLARLSVEYGLRNHSSNDVDFGLSVFRSWIRVRQRPSGHFAQPNPKRRRQDASSVGWGIAELARLATLLRAHGLDAAEFERSADALARAVVRTQRADGNLGAAWDIDTGKVTEWSGDSGGFVLMGLVRHWLRTRDDAVRLAIDKAFAYYYGRDIDSFECKGGAMDCASIDREGIHPFFAAAVAMYADTGDERFRTYARKAGWYFLSWLYCHNGIYGPETDFAKYDWKPAGSTIIGTEHAALDDYGCAMVADLTAFSRLDGNPLWRDVAALIWRNATQGFPTETRKVWLGLERPLGAKNEAYFQTRWSKYRTGERKRGHLNSHCTSWAAAHRATAIYDLSAEDLLWLERVTRPARRAESQTAR
;
A
#
# COMPACT_ATOMS: atom_id res chain seq x y z
N MET A 1 11.42 23.41 -44.30
CA MET A 1 11.81 23.52 -42.89
C MET A 1 11.12 24.74 -42.28
N ALA A 2 9.99 24.56 -41.65
CA ALA A 2 9.32 25.63 -40.87
C ALA A 2 9.72 25.44 -39.41
N ALA A 3 10.59 26.28 -38.92
CA ALA A 3 10.97 26.34 -37.51
C ALA A 3 9.75 26.87 -36.73
N PHE A 4 8.99 25.97 -36.11
CA PHE A 4 7.98 26.35 -35.14
C PHE A 4 8.68 26.68 -33.82
N GLY A 5 8.71 27.97 -33.49
CA GLY A 5 9.29 28.48 -32.26
C GLY A 5 8.55 27.95 -31.02
N ALA A 6 9.19 27.07 -30.26
CA ALA A 6 8.81 26.87 -28.87
C ALA A 6 9.14 28.16 -28.12
N ILE A 7 8.14 28.79 -27.50
CA ILE A 7 8.40 29.93 -26.60
C ILE A 7 8.99 29.34 -25.34
N CYS A 8 10.29 29.53 -25.13
CA CYS A 8 11.01 29.13 -23.92
C CYS A 8 10.94 30.28 -22.89
N ALA A 9 10.51 29.96 -21.68
CA ALA A 9 10.70 30.84 -20.52
C ALA A 9 11.88 30.29 -19.70
N ALA A 10 13.03 30.92 -19.74
CA ALA A 10 14.14 30.64 -18.84
C ALA A 10 14.01 31.55 -17.62
N MET A 11 13.83 30.96 -16.44
CA MET A 11 13.79 31.67 -15.18
C MET A 11 14.72 31.02 -14.16
N GLY A 12 15.90 31.55 -14.01
CA GLY A 12 16.99 30.94 -13.25
C GLY A 12 17.57 29.71 -13.98
N ASP A 13 17.99 28.70 -13.25
CA ASP A 13 18.66 27.51 -13.84
C ASP A 13 17.69 26.45 -14.42
N VAL A 14 16.38 26.73 -14.49
CA VAL A 14 15.36 25.81 -15.02
C VAL A 14 14.73 26.37 -16.26
N SER A 15 14.77 25.64 -17.38
CA SER A 15 14.07 26.00 -18.61
C SER A 15 12.76 25.25 -18.74
N PHE A 16 11.71 25.94 -19.21
CA PHE A 16 10.40 25.37 -19.50
C PHE A 16 10.06 25.58 -20.98
N SER A 17 9.49 24.55 -21.60
CA SER A 17 8.98 24.62 -22.97
C SER A 17 7.67 23.83 -23.11
N ALA A 18 6.86 24.23 -24.10
CA ALA A 18 5.64 23.50 -24.46
C ALA A 18 5.60 23.22 -25.96
N ARG A 19 5.11 22.04 -26.34
CA ARG A 19 4.93 21.63 -27.74
C ARG A 19 3.67 20.79 -27.93
N THR A 20 3.22 20.66 -29.17
CA THR A 20 2.13 19.76 -29.54
C THR A 20 2.65 18.57 -30.33
N ILE A 21 1.98 17.42 -30.22
CA ILE A 21 2.28 16.19 -30.96
C ILE A 21 0.99 15.67 -31.60
N PRO A 22 0.91 15.56 -32.94
CA PRO A 22 1.86 16.07 -33.91
C PRO A 22 1.92 17.60 -33.93
N ALA A 23 3.00 18.15 -34.44
CA ALA A 23 3.06 19.56 -34.79
C ALA A 23 2.15 19.80 -36.01
N THR A 24 1.19 20.70 -35.90
CA THR A 24 0.17 20.96 -36.91
C THR A 24 0.11 22.44 -37.25
N ALA A 25 0.01 22.80 -38.51
CA ALA A 25 -0.14 24.19 -38.94
C ALA A 25 -1.40 24.83 -38.30
N GLY A 26 -1.25 26.05 -37.79
CA GLY A 26 -2.33 26.74 -37.09
C GLY A 26 -2.54 26.32 -35.64
N LEU A 27 -1.80 25.35 -35.14
CA LEU A 27 -1.79 24.98 -33.72
C LEU A 27 -0.50 25.49 -33.06
N SER A 28 -0.64 26.36 -32.06
CA SER A 28 0.48 26.90 -31.28
C SER A 28 0.47 26.35 -29.86
N ALA A 29 1.68 26.26 -29.27
CA ALA A 29 1.84 25.95 -27.85
C ALA A 29 2.68 27.02 -27.17
N ALA A 30 2.32 27.36 -25.94
CA ALA A 30 3.02 28.32 -25.11
C ALA A 30 3.14 27.81 -23.67
N VAL A 31 4.17 28.27 -22.96
CA VAL A 31 4.37 28.03 -21.54
C VAL A 31 4.51 29.37 -20.82
N ASN A 32 3.88 29.44 -19.64
CA ASN A 32 4.12 30.50 -18.68
C ASN A 32 4.49 29.89 -17.34
N ALA A 33 5.61 30.29 -16.76
CA ALA A 33 6.12 29.81 -15.49
C ALA A 33 6.37 31.01 -14.55
N VAL A 34 5.73 30.98 -13.40
CA VAL A 34 5.89 32.00 -12.34
C VAL A 34 6.60 31.36 -11.17
N ARG A 35 7.74 31.89 -10.77
CA ARG A 35 8.54 31.40 -9.64
C ARG A 35 8.10 32.06 -8.34
N GLU A 36 7.88 31.22 -7.32
CA GLU A 36 7.56 31.63 -5.94
C GLU A 36 8.54 30.90 -4.98
N GLY A 37 9.71 31.50 -4.71
CA GLY A 37 10.79 30.85 -3.97
C GLY A 37 11.37 29.65 -4.72
N ASP A 38 11.28 28.46 -4.15
CA ASP A 38 11.77 27.21 -4.75
C ASP A 38 10.70 26.45 -5.56
N VAL A 39 9.56 27.09 -5.81
CA VAL A 39 8.41 26.53 -6.53
C VAL A 39 8.12 27.35 -7.78
N TRP A 40 7.76 26.66 -8.86
CA TRP A 40 7.20 27.27 -10.08
C TRP A 40 5.75 26.83 -10.24
N ARG A 41 4.87 27.80 -10.50
CA ARG A 41 3.52 27.56 -11.05
C ARG A 41 3.63 27.67 -12.56
N VAL A 42 3.37 26.53 -13.23
CA VAL A 42 3.56 26.42 -14.68
C VAL A 42 2.22 26.19 -15.35
N SER A 43 1.94 26.95 -16.41
CA SER A 43 0.80 26.69 -17.29
C SER A 43 1.28 26.44 -18.71
N ALA A 44 0.83 25.34 -19.31
CA ALA A 44 1.03 25.02 -20.72
C ALA A 44 -0.30 25.23 -21.45
N THR A 45 -0.25 25.95 -22.56
CA THR A 45 -1.43 26.33 -23.35
C THR A 45 -1.25 25.93 -24.79
N ALA A 46 -2.27 25.29 -25.38
CA ALA A 46 -2.36 25.07 -26.83
C ALA A 46 -3.54 25.89 -27.38
N ARG A 47 -3.36 26.52 -28.54
CA ARG A 47 -4.38 27.31 -29.22
C ARG A 47 -4.46 26.92 -30.68
N ASN A 48 -5.69 26.71 -31.15
CA ASN A 48 -5.96 26.43 -32.56
C ASN A 48 -6.39 27.73 -33.26
N ASP A 49 -5.46 28.32 -34.02
CA ASP A 49 -5.69 29.50 -34.86
C ASP A 49 -6.11 29.13 -36.31
N GLY A 50 -6.11 27.84 -36.64
CA GLY A 50 -6.53 27.29 -37.92
C GLY A 50 -8.04 27.36 -38.16
N ALA A 51 -8.46 26.89 -39.33
CA ALA A 51 -9.87 26.89 -39.78
C ALA A 51 -10.59 25.58 -39.52
N THR A 52 -9.89 24.51 -39.09
CA THR A 52 -10.40 23.17 -38.88
C THR A 52 -10.13 22.66 -37.48
N ASN A 53 -10.85 21.62 -37.06
CA ASN A 53 -10.54 20.92 -35.81
C ASN A 53 -9.15 20.28 -35.89
N VAL A 54 -8.41 20.34 -34.78
CA VAL A 54 -7.06 19.76 -34.67
C VAL A 54 -7.04 18.80 -33.49
N THR A 55 -6.50 17.60 -33.74
CA THR A 55 -6.29 16.56 -32.73
C THR A 55 -4.80 16.42 -32.40
N PHE A 56 -4.46 16.49 -31.11
CA PHE A 56 -3.05 16.57 -30.67
C PHE A 56 -2.87 16.14 -29.21
N LYS A 57 -1.60 16.04 -28.79
CA LYS A 57 -1.20 16.04 -27.39
C LYS A 57 -0.46 17.32 -27.08
N LEU A 58 -0.70 17.92 -25.91
CA LEU A 58 0.12 18.99 -25.37
C LEU A 58 1.20 18.37 -24.47
N VAL A 59 2.44 18.79 -24.63
CA VAL A 59 3.58 18.31 -23.83
C VAL A 59 4.29 19.52 -23.20
N LEU A 60 4.36 19.51 -21.88
CA LEU A 60 5.20 20.42 -21.09
C LEU A 60 6.53 19.73 -20.83
N ALA A 61 7.64 20.43 -21.04
CA ALA A 61 8.97 19.99 -20.68
C ALA A 61 9.61 20.95 -19.67
N ALA A 62 10.34 20.40 -18.70
CA ALA A 62 11.19 21.15 -17.78
C ALA A 62 12.59 20.52 -17.73
N GLU A 63 13.62 21.36 -17.85
CA GLU A 63 15.02 20.94 -17.78
C GLU A 63 15.71 21.67 -16.62
N PRO A 64 16.06 20.94 -15.53
CA PRO A 64 16.64 21.54 -14.33
C PRO A 64 18.12 21.93 -14.46
N GLY A 65 18.80 21.52 -15.53
CA GLY A 65 20.15 21.96 -15.84
C GLY A 65 21.30 21.28 -15.07
N PHE A 66 21.01 20.32 -14.18
CA PHE A 66 22.03 19.59 -13.44
C PHE A 66 22.09 18.10 -13.81
N PRO A 67 23.28 17.48 -13.82
CA PRO A 67 23.41 16.04 -14.03
C PRO A 67 22.83 15.29 -12.83
N ALA A 68 21.94 14.34 -13.11
CA ALA A 68 21.30 13.54 -12.08
C ALA A 68 21.90 12.13 -11.98
N THR A 69 22.11 11.68 -10.77
CA THR A 69 22.60 10.32 -10.48
C THR A 69 21.46 9.35 -10.19
N ARG A 70 20.23 9.87 -9.97
CA ARG A 70 19.06 9.09 -9.59
C ARG A 70 17.77 9.75 -10.08
N TYR A 71 16.74 8.94 -10.27
CA TYR A 71 15.40 9.41 -10.60
C TYR A 71 14.32 8.58 -9.91
N LEU A 72 13.12 9.17 -9.79
CA LEU A 72 11.97 8.55 -9.13
C LEU A 72 10.66 9.02 -9.80
N ILE A 73 9.76 8.08 -10.00
CA ILE A 73 8.34 8.33 -10.27
C ILE A 73 7.56 7.65 -9.12
N PRO A 74 7.05 8.42 -8.14
CA PRO A 74 6.50 7.87 -6.90
C PRO A 74 5.40 6.83 -7.13
N GLY A 75 5.58 5.63 -6.57
CA GLY A 75 4.68 4.49 -6.74
C GLY A 75 4.86 3.69 -8.03
N VAL A 76 5.74 4.11 -8.95
CA VAL A 76 5.86 3.53 -10.30
C VAL A 76 7.27 3.10 -10.66
N ASN A 77 8.27 3.97 -10.50
CA ASN A 77 9.64 3.69 -10.90
C ASN A 77 10.64 4.26 -9.89
N TYR A 78 11.43 3.38 -9.32
CA TYR A 78 12.45 3.65 -8.32
C TYR A 78 13.82 3.36 -8.91
N ASN A 79 14.38 4.35 -9.60
CA ASN A 79 15.71 4.27 -10.21
C ASN A 79 15.92 3.02 -11.09
N GLY A 80 14.86 2.62 -11.80
CA GLY A 80 14.88 1.50 -12.75
C GLY A 80 14.29 0.18 -12.29
N ASN A 81 13.69 0.07 -11.13
CA ASN A 81 12.90 -1.09 -10.70
C ASN A 81 13.60 -2.45 -10.84
N GLY A 82 14.70 -2.67 -10.13
CA GLY A 82 15.37 -3.96 -10.14
C GLY A 82 14.52 -5.10 -9.56
N PHE A 83 14.61 -6.32 -10.14
CA PHE A 83 14.04 -7.53 -9.58
C PHE A 83 14.91 -8.12 -8.47
N VAL A 84 14.27 -8.69 -7.45
CA VAL A 84 14.94 -9.41 -6.36
C VAL A 84 14.84 -10.93 -6.55
N ARG A 85 13.71 -11.40 -7.05
CA ARG A 85 13.43 -12.82 -7.26
C ARG A 85 12.43 -13.03 -8.39
N LYS A 86 12.48 -14.19 -9.04
CA LYS A 86 11.44 -14.61 -9.97
C LYS A 86 10.30 -15.25 -9.17
N MET A 87 9.24 -14.49 -8.90
CA MET A 87 8.04 -15.07 -8.28
C MET A 87 7.12 -15.75 -9.28
N TRP A 88 7.00 -15.18 -10.46
CA TRP A 88 6.11 -15.64 -11.52
C TRP A 88 6.88 -15.71 -12.83
N ASN A 89 6.72 -16.80 -13.57
CA ASN A 89 7.53 -17.08 -14.77
C ASN A 89 7.28 -16.15 -15.96
N SER A 90 6.89 -14.91 -15.82
CA SER A 90 6.70 -14.03 -16.97
C SER A 90 6.10 -12.65 -16.65
N LEU A 91 6.45 -12.05 -15.54
CA LEU A 91 6.01 -10.66 -15.29
C LEU A 91 6.91 -9.71 -16.07
N ASP A 92 6.26 -8.77 -16.73
CA ASP A 92 6.92 -7.62 -17.35
C ASP A 92 6.62 -6.39 -16.51
N ILE A 93 7.67 -5.71 -16.04
CA ILE A 93 7.58 -4.41 -15.38
C ILE A 93 8.49 -3.40 -16.08
N PRO A 94 8.20 -2.11 -15.99
CA PRO A 94 9.12 -1.09 -16.45
C PRO A 94 10.46 -1.18 -15.71
N THR A 95 11.53 -1.43 -16.43
CA THR A 95 12.91 -1.39 -15.93
C THR A 95 13.67 -0.29 -16.65
N GLY A 96 14.59 0.39 -15.95
CA GLY A 96 15.26 1.55 -16.49
C GLY A 96 14.34 2.76 -16.69
N TRP A 97 14.85 3.78 -17.38
CA TRP A 97 14.11 5.02 -17.72
C TRP A 97 13.46 4.95 -19.11
N GLU A 98 13.87 3.97 -19.94
CA GLU A 98 13.38 3.74 -21.30
C GLU A 98 13.20 2.25 -21.60
N LYS A 99 12.53 1.96 -22.70
CA LYS A 99 12.43 0.64 -23.29
C LYS A 99 12.63 0.74 -24.81
N ASP A 100 13.60 -0.04 -25.30
CA ASP A 100 13.93 -0.11 -26.74
C ASP A 100 14.24 1.28 -27.38
N GLY A 101 14.85 2.20 -26.59
CA GLY A 101 15.20 3.55 -27.01
C GLY A 101 14.06 4.58 -26.95
N GLU A 102 12.91 4.23 -26.42
CA GLU A 102 11.79 5.15 -26.17
C GLU A 102 11.56 5.31 -24.65
N PRO A 103 11.54 6.56 -24.11
CA PRO A 103 11.28 6.79 -22.69
C PRO A 103 9.92 6.25 -22.22
N TRP A 104 9.89 5.73 -20.99
CA TRP A 104 8.64 5.32 -20.38
C TRP A 104 7.73 6.53 -20.14
N VAL A 105 6.46 6.38 -20.50
CA VAL A 105 5.39 7.33 -20.19
C VAL A 105 4.35 6.63 -19.35
N PHE A 106 4.01 7.21 -18.19
CA PHE A 106 3.08 6.64 -17.22
C PHE A 106 1.88 7.54 -16.96
N ALA A 107 0.69 6.96 -16.93
CA ALA A 107 -0.53 7.68 -16.58
C ALA A 107 -0.49 8.23 -15.14
N TYR A 108 -1.07 9.42 -14.95
CA TYR A 108 -1.10 10.12 -13.68
C TYR A 108 -1.72 9.31 -12.54
N ASP A 109 -2.72 8.48 -12.85
CA ASP A 109 -3.45 7.67 -11.87
C ASP A 109 -2.69 6.40 -11.42
N ARG A 110 -1.49 6.16 -11.94
CA ARG A 110 -0.52 5.21 -11.37
C ARG A 110 0.32 5.83 -10.26
N CYS A 111 0.51 7.15 -10.28
CA CYS A 111 1.48 7.85 -9.46
C CYS A 111 0.87 8.27 -8.11
N GLY A 112 1.61 8.13 -7.02
CA GLY A 112 1.21 8.65 -5.70
C GLY A 112 1.00 10.17 -5.69
N ILE A 113 1.82 10.90 -6.44
CA ILE A 113 1.67 12.32 -6.76
C ILE A 113 1.37 12.40 -8.26
N PRO A 114 0.33 13.11 -8.73
CA PRO A 114 -0.15 13.04 -10.10
C PRO A 114 0.92 13.45 -11.11
N SER A 115 1.25 12.56 -12.03
CA SER A 115 2.30 12.72 -13.06
C SER A 115 3.62 13.28 -12.52
N CYS A 116 4.04 12.82 -11.34
CA CYS A 116 5.24 13.31 -10.69
C CYS A 116 6.48 12.59 -11.20
N THR A 117 7.48 13.39 -11.59
CA THR A 117 8.82 12.93 -11.87
C THR A 117 9.83 13.67 -11.00
N VAL A 118 10.79 12.95 -10.44
CA VAL A 118 11.86 13.50 -9.59
C VAL A 118 13.21 13.08 -10.15
N SER A 119 14.17 13.99 -10.19
CA SER A 119 15.58 13.68 -10.44
C SER A 119 16.46 14.34 -9.39
N GLU A 120 17.54 13.68 -9.00
CA GLU A 120 18.44 14.16 -7.95
C GLU A 120 19.90 13.78 -8.15
N ASN A 121 20.77 14.55 -7.51
CA ASN A 121 22.13 14.19 -7.17
C ASN A 121 22.37 14.45 -5.66
N GLU A 122 23.61 14.48 -5.22
CA GLU A 122 23.93 14.69 -3.79
C GLU A 122 23.62 16.12 -3.28
N HIS A 123 23.46 17.09 -4.18
CA HIS A 123 23.31 18.50 -3.84
C HIS A 123 21.96 19.09 -4.23
N GLU A 124 21.33 18.53 -5.25
CA GLU A 124 20.16 19.10 -5.88
C GLU A 124 19.09 18.04 -6.14
N VAL A 125 17.84 18.44 -5.97
CA VAL A 125 16.66 17.69 -6.41
C VAL A 125 15.73 18.62 -7.16
N PHE A 126 15.13 18.09 -8.21
CA PHE A 126 14.06 18.73 -8.96
C PHE A 126 12.89 17.79 -9.16
N ALA A 127 11.67 18.34 -9.08
CA ALA A 127 10.45 17.60 -9.40
C ALA A 127 9.51 18.44 -10.26
N LEU A 128 8.79 17.75 -11.15
CA LEU A 128 7.68 18.26 -11.93
C LEU A 128 6.44 17.38 -11.68
N PHE A 129 5.27 17.96 -11.43
CA PHE A 129 4.03 17.22 -11.21
C PHE A 129 2.80 18.02 -11.65
N ALA A 130 1.73 17.30 -12.04
CA ALA A 130 0.50 17.93 -12.52
C ALA A 130 -0.29 18.56 -11.38
N SER A 131 -0.99 19.67 -11.67
CA SER A 131 -1.96 20.28 -10.75
C SER A 131 -3.28 19.50 -10.76
N VAL A 132 -3.95 19.47 -9.62
CA VAL A 132 -5.31 18.92 -9.46
C VAL A 132 -6.39 19.98 -9.38
N GLU A 133 -6.05 21.26 -9.61
CA GLU A 133 -6.97 22.40 -9.47
C GLU A 133 -8.15 22.35 -10.46
N ASN A 134 -7.95 21.70 -11.61
CA ASN A 134 -9.03 21.47 -12.58
C ASN A 134 -8.87 20.12 -13.30
N PRO A 135 -9.95 19.57 -13.86
CA PRO A 135 -9.93 18.28 -14.57
C PRO A 135 -8.93 18.24 -15.73
N ALA A 136 -8.82 19.31 -16.49
CA ALA A 136 -7.94 19.38 -17.67
C ALA A 136 -6.45 19.21 -17.30
N SER A 137 -6.04 19.70 -16.13
CA SER A 137 -4.66 19.54 -15.64
C SER A 137 -4.42 18.17 -15.06
N HIS A 138 -5.44 17.54 -14.51
CA HIS A 138 -5.32 16.29 -13.77
C HIS A 138 -5.12 15.09 -14.70
N GLU A 139 -5.88 14.96 -15.78
CA GLU A 139 -5.78 13.83 -16.71
C GLU A 139 -4.55 13.92 -17.61
N SER A 140 -3.42 13.52 -17.07
CA SER A 140 -2.09 13.68 -17.65
C SER A 140 -1.28 12.39 -17.61
N ALA A 141 -0.07 12.45 -18.14
CA ALA A 141 0.93 11.39 -18.00
C ALA A 141 2.31 12.03 -17.83
N CYS A 142 3.26 11.30 -17.26
CA CYS A 142 4.63 11.79 -17.03
C CYS A 142 5.69 10.89 -17.65
N SER A 143 6.85 11.49 -17.92
CA SER A 143 8.01 10.80 -18.43
C SER A 143 9.31 11.49 -18.00
N LEU A 144 10.41 10.76 -18.07
CA LEU A 144 11.77 11.27 -17.95
C LEU A 144 12.54 10.90 -19.21
N GLU A 145 13.22 11.87 -19.80
CA GLU A 145 14.10 11.69 -20.95
C GLU A 145 15.52 12.08 -20.53
N LYS A 146 16.48 11.14 -20.64
CA LYS A 146 17.87 11.40 -20.29
C LYS A 146 18.54 12.20 -21.39
N LEU A 147 19.25 13.26 -21.01
CA LEU A 147 19.99 14.13 -21.93
C LEU A 147 21.47 13.79 -21.94
N ASP A 148 22.17 14.20 -23.02
CA ASP A 148 23.59 13.91 -23.20
C ASP A 148 24.50 14.49 -22.11
N ASN A 149 24.09 15.59 -21.47
CA ASN A 149 24.77 16.19 -20.33
C ASN A 149 24.55 15.47 -18.99
N GLY A 150 23.84 14.32 -19.01
CA GLY A 150 23.51 13.53 -17.82
C GLY A 150 22.34 14.04 -17.00
N SER A 151 21.71 15.17 -17.37
CA SER A 151 20.47 15.62 -16.74
C SER A 151 19.26 14.85 -17.28
N PHE A 152 18.09 15.03 -16.62
CA PHE A 152 16.81 14.58 -17.16
C PHE A 152 15.96 15.75 -17.61
N ARG A 153 15.30 15.59 -18.76
CA ARG A 153 14.14 16.38 -19.14
C ARG A 153 12.92 15.74 -18.52
N HIS A 154 12.20 16.50 -17.71
CA HIS A 154 10.93 16.10 -17.10
C HIS A 154 9.78 16.48 -18.01
N LEU A 155 8.86 15.54 -18.26
CA LEU A 155 7.77 15.72 -19.22
C LEU A 155 6.42 15.45 -18.58
N ILE A 156 5.44 16.30 -18.88
CA ILE A 156 4.03 16.02 -18.66
C ILE A 156 3.28 16.09 -19.99
N TYR A 157 2.49 15.06 -20.27
CA TYR A 157 1.65 14.95 -21.44
C TYR A 157 0.19 15.17 -21.08
N TRP A 158 -0.55 15.86 -21.90
CA TRP A 158 -2.00 15.91 -21.87
C TRP A 158 -2.57 15.47 -23.21
N PRO A 159 -3.55 14.56 -23.26
CA PRO A 159 -4.12 13.81 -22.15
C PRO A 159 -3.29 12.54 -21.81
N VAL A 160 -3.93 11.62 -21.07
CA VAL A 160 -3.32 10.37 -20.59
C VAL A 160 -2.66 9.57 -21.74
N THR A 161 -1.45 9.10 -21.48
CA THR A 161 -0.65 8.27 -22.41
C THR A 161 0.10 7.22 -21.61
N GLU A 162 0.26 5.99 -22.17
CA GLU A 162 1.23 5.00 -21.72
C GLU A 162 2.06 4.50 -22.90
N ALA A 163 3.37 4.63 -22.83
CA ALA A 163 4.32 4.30 -23.90
C ALA A 163 5.67 3.81 -23.33
N PRO A 164 6.49 3.13 -24.15
CA PRO A 164 6.22 2.63 -25.50
C PRO A 164 5.21 1.49 -25.52
N VAL A 165 5.00 0.84 -24.37
CA VAL A 165 3.98 -0.17 -24.09
C VAL A 165 3.32 0.16 -22.77
N SER A 166 2.14 -0.40 -22.51
CA SER A 166 1.54 -0.36 -21.18
C SER A 166 1.82 -1.67 -20.43
N TYR A 167 1.75 -1.65 -19.10
CA TYR A 167 1.80 -2.87 -18.30
C TYR A 167 0.61 -2.93 -17.36
N THR A 168 0.09 -4.14 -17.19
CA THR A 168 -1.03 -4.39 -16.30
C THR A 168 -0.49 -5.18 -15.12
N ASP A 169 -1.03 -4.89 -13.94
CA ASP A 169 -0.74 -5.55 -12.70
C ASP A 169 -0.49 -7.07 -12.87
N LYS A 170 0.70 -7.50 -12.46
CA LYS A 170 1.16 -8.91 -12.50
C LYS A 170 0.98 -9.60 -13.87
N ARG A 171 1.19 -8.89 -14.97
CA ARG A 171 1.05 -9.40 -16.33
C ARG A 171 2.13 -8.94 -17.28
N LYS A 172 2.07 -9.46 -18.50
CA LYS A 172 2.90 -9.05 -19.63
C LYS A 172 2.54 -7.67 -20.14
N PHE A 173 3.48 -7.05 -20.82
CA PHE A 173 3.25 -5.80 -21.53
C PHE A 173 2.09 -5.92 -22.52
N SER A 174 1.38 -4.83 -22.67
CA SER A 174 0.29 -4.61 -23.61
C SER A 174 0.68 -3.48 -24.56
N PRO A 175 0.01 -3.35 -25.73
CA PRO A 175 0.24 -2.23 -26.61
C PRO A 175 0.13 -0.87 -25.89
N ARG A 176 0.83 0.12 -26.42
CA ARG A 176 0.75 1.51 -25.96
C ARG A 176 -0.71 1.98 -25.89
N TYR A 177 -0.95 2.94 -25.04
CA TYR A 177 -2.26 3.57 -24.87
C TYR A 177 -2.15 5.06 -25.13
N ASP A 178 -2.81 5.54 -26.17
CA ASP A 178 -2.80 6.93 -26.56
C ASP A 178 -4.19 7.53 -26.52
N THR A 179 -4.30 8.72 -25.93
CA THR A 179 -5.48 9.58 -26.06
C THR A 179 -5.05 10.95 -26.58
N TYR A 180 -5.99 11.72 -27.10
CA TYR A 180 -5.72 12.98 -27.77
C TYR A 180 -6.75 14.04 -27.37
N LEU A 181 -6.32 15.29 -27.30
CA LEU A 181 -7.18 16.46 -27.22
C LEU A 181 -7.65 16.85 -28.61
N THR A 182 -8.84 17.44 -28.70
CA THR A 182 -9.35 18.06 -29.93
C THR A 182 -9.75 19.49 -29.63
N LEU A 183 -9.22 20.44 -30.41
CA LEU A 183 -9.63 21.84 -30.38
C LEU A 183 -10.31 22.23 -31.67
N ARG A 184 -11.45 22.90 -31.55
CA ARG A 184 -12.11 23.58 -32.65
C ARG A 184 -11.33 24.85 -33.05
N PRO A 185 -11.63 25.45 -34.22
CA PRO A 185 -11.08 26.77 -34.57
C PRO A 185 -11.27 27.80 -33.47
N LYS A 186 -10.20 28.54 -33.14
CA LYS A 186 -10.12 29.57 -32.09
C LYS A 186 -10.25 29.08 -30.65
N GLU A 187 -10.37 27.77 -30.39
CA GLU A 187 -10.36 27.21 -29.05
C GLU A 187 -8.95 27.16 -28.47
N THR A 188 -8.90 27.21 -27.15
CA THR A 188 -7.68 27.15 -26.35
C THR A 188 -7.84 26.10 -25.27
N PHE A 189 -6.80 25.27 -25.05
CA PHE A 189 -6.67 24.37 -23.93
C PHE A 189 -5.52 24.83 -23.05
N THR A 190 -5.74 24.92 -21.74
CA THR A 190 -4.70 25.24 -20.76
C THR A 190 -4.68 24.24 -19.64
N ALA A 191 -3.50 23.65 -19.39
CA ALA A 191 -3.24 22.80 -18.25
C ALA A 191 -2.18 23.42 -17.33
N ARG A 192 -2.21 23.01 -16.06
CA ARG A 192 -1.32 23.54 -15.00
C ARG A 192 -0.49 22.44 -14.38
N ALA A 193 0.71 22.80 -14.01
CA ALA A 193 1.64 21.95 -13.30
C ALA A 193 2.40 22.75 -12.23
N PHE A 194 3.08 22.05 -11.36
CA PHE A 194 4.02 22.61 -10.40
C PHE A 194 5.39 22.01 -10.65
N ALA A 195 6.42 22.83 -10.48
CA ALA A 195 7.79 22.35 -10.38
C ALA A 195 8.38 22.85 -9.06
N CYS A 196 9.28 22.08 -8.47
CA CYS A 196 10.02 22.51 -7.30
C CYS A 196 11.48 22.03 -7.35
N ARG A 197 12.36 22.82 -6.75
CA ARG A 197 13.79 22.52 -6.57
C ARG A 197 14.12 22.54 -5.09
N GLY A 198 15.11 21.78 -4.67
CA GLY A 198 15.55 21.73 -3.29
C GLY A 198 16.90 21.07 -3.15
N THR A 199 17.32 20.86 -1.91
CA THR A 199 18.51 20.11 -1.54
C THR A 199 18.10 18.81 -0.84
N PRO A 200 18.57 17.65 -1.28
CA PRO A 200 18.29 16.38 -0.58
C PRO A 200 18.81 16.45 0.86
N PRO A 201 18.00 16.10 1.87
CA PRO A 201 18.46 16.07 3.26
C PRO A 201 19.48 14.94 3.53
N TRP A 202 19.48 13.92 2.69
CA TRP A 202 20.43 12.80 2.66
C TRP A 202 20.58 12.31 1.22
N ARG A 203 21.70 11.65 0.94
CA ARG A 203 21.91 10.95 -0.33
C ARG A 203 20.72 10.03 -0.63
N ASN A 204 20.21 10.01 -1.85
CA ASN A 204 19.06 9.24 -2.34
C ASN A 204 17.70 9.65 -1.75
N TYR A 205 17.61 10.78 -1.06
CA TYR A 205 16.40 11.23 -0.37
C TYR A 205 15.88 12.59 -0.83
N GLY A 206 16.10 12.93 -2.09
CA GLY A 206 15.54 14.17 -2.68
C GLY A 206 14.02 14.23 -2.58
N PHE A 207 13.33 13.09 -2.62
CA PHE A 207 11.89 13.01 -2.41
C PHE A 207 11.45 13.63 -1.07
N ALA A 208 12.26 13.53 -0.02
CA ALA A 208 11.96 14.12 1.28
C ALA A 208 11.94 15.66 1.25
N ALA A 209 12.66 16.30 0.32
CA ALA A 209 12.58 17.75 0.09
C ALA A 209 11.38 18.12 -0.79
N VAL A 210 10.97 17.24 -1.70
CA VAL A 210 9.87 17.47 -2.65
C VAL A 210 8.49 17.27 -2.00
N PHE A 211 8.31 16.20 -1.23
CA PHE A 211 7.01 15.79 -0.72
C PHE A 211 6.28 16.86 0.12
N PRO A 212 6.91 17.58 1.06
CA PRO A 212 6.22 18.63 1.83
C PRO A 212 5.66 19.73 0.94
N THR A 213 6.35 20.07 -0.14
CA THR A 213 5.88 21.06 -1.12
C THR A 213 4.70 20.53 -1.91
N ALA A 214 4.79 19.28 -2.42
CA ALA A 214 3.68 18.64 -3.12
C ALA A 214 2.45 18.51 -2.21
N TRP A 215 2.61 18.09 -0.96
CA TRP A 215 1.55 18.01 0.04
C TRP A 215 0.83 19.34 0.23
N ARG A 216 1.59 20.44 0.42
CA ARG A 216 1.05 21.80 0.58
C ARG A 216 0.31 22.30 -0.64
N LEU A 217 0.77 21.98 -1.85
CA LEU A 217 0.19 22.45 -3.11
C LEU A 217 -1.03 21.60 -3.53
N LEU A 218 -0.98 20.29 -3.37
CA LEU A 218 -2.07 19.39 -3.73
C LEU A 218 -3.20 19.39 -2.70
N ARG A 219 -2.88 19.63 -1.41
CA ARG A 219 -3.83 19.62 -0.30
C ARG A 219 -4.72 18.39 -0.31
N PRO A 220 -4.13 17.18 -0.26
CA PRO A 220 -4.92 15.97 -0.34
C PRO A 220 -5.93 15.92 0.79
N ASP A 221 -7.19 15.67 0.45
CA ASP A 221 -8.28 15.61 1.42
C ASP A 221 -9.28 14.52 1.06
N VAL A 222 -9.77 13.85 2.09
CA VAL A 222 -10.87 12.89 2.03
C VAL A 222 -11.75 13.12 3.25
N PRO A 223 -13.04 13.39 3.07
CA PRO A 223 -13.95 13.50 4.21
C PRO A 223 -14.12 12.12 4.87
N ALA A 224 -13.98 12.07 6.20
CA ALA A 224 -14.29 10.86 6.95
C ALA A 224 -15.78 10.50 6.79
N GLN A 225 -16.08 9.23 6.51
CA GLN A 225 -17.46 8.75 6.35
C GLN A 225 -18.03 8.22 7.67
N LEU A 226 -17.18 7.72 8.57
CA LEU A 226 -17.57 7.13 9.83
C LEU A 226 -16.70 7.67 10.99
N PRO A 227 -17.25 7.81 12.20
CA PRO A 227 -16.45 8.10 13.39
C PRO A 227 -15.59 6.89 13.79
N VAL A 228 -14.52 7.12 14.55
CA VAL A 228 -13.57 6.07 14.98
C VAL A 228 -14.30 4.91 15.69
N SER A 229 -15.21 5.22 16.61
CA SER A 229 -15.98 4.21 17.36
C SER A 229 -16.82 3.31 16.46
N GLU A 230 -17.39 3.87 15.40
CA GLU A 230 -18.19 3.10 14.43
C GLU A 230 -17.31 2.22 13.54
N VAL A 231 -16.15 2.70 13.13
CA VAL A 231 -15.15 1.89 12.40
C VAL A 231 -14.77 0.67 13.26
N LEU A 232 -14.42 0.89 14.54
CA LEU A 232 -14.08 -0.20 15.45
C LEU A 232 -15.21 -1.20 15.64
N ARG A 233 -16.46 -0.71 15.77
CA ARG A 233 -17.63 -1.58 15.88
C ARG A 233 -17.83 -2.47 14.66
N LEU A 234 -17.65 -1.90 13.47
CA LEU A 234 -17.78 -2.63 12.21
C LEU A 234 -16.62 -3.60 11.99
N ASP A 235 -15.39 -3.19 12.30
CA ASP A 235 -14.22 -4.09 12.25
C ASP A 235 -14.41 -5.27 13.21
N LYS A 236 -14.91 -5.02 14.45
CA LYS A 236 -15.24 -6.07 15.40
C LYS A 236 -16.32 -7.03 14.87
N ALA A 237 -17.37 -6.49 14.26
CA ALA A 237 -18.44 -7.31 13.66
C ALA A 237 -17.90 -8.24 12.56
N PHE A 238 -16.99 -7.75 11.72
CA PHE A 238 -16.37 -8.58 10.69
C PHE A 238 -15.37 -9.61 11.26
N MET A 239 -14.60 -9.24 12.27
CA MET A 239 -13.75 -10.16 13.02
C MET A 239 -14.58 -11.29 13.67
N ASP A 240 -15.72 -10.96 14.28
CA ASP A 240 -16.62 -11.94 14.89
C ASP A 240 -17.24 -12.86 13.85
N TRP A 241 -17.62 -12.32 12.69
CA TRP A 241 -18.07 -13.13 11.57
C TRP A 241 -17.01 -14.17 11.15
N GLY A 242 -15.74 -13.84 11.25
CA GLY A 242 -14.61 -14.73 10.95
C GLY A 242 -14.35 -15.85 11.96
N ARG A 243 -14.96 -15.82 13.16
CA ARG A 243 -14.72 -16.82 14.23
C ARG A 243 -15.21 -18.20 13.83
N ARG A 244 -14.38 -19.21 14.03
CA ARG A 244 -14.69 -20.63 13.76
C ARG A 244 -14.21 -21.50 14.91
N ARG A 245 -14.94 -22.60 15.17
CA ARG A 245 -14.52 -23.67 16.08
C ARG A 245 -14.70 -25.02 15.41
N ASP A 246 -13.74 -25.91 15.61
CA ASP A 246 -13.78 -27.28 15.16
C ASP A 246 -13.24 -28.23 16.26
N ARG A 247 -13.12 -29.52 15.95
CA ARG A 247 -12.56 -30.52 16.89
C ARG A 247 -11.10 -30.27 17.29
N HIS A 248 -10.38 -29.41 16.56
CA HIS A 248 -8.98 -29.08 16.82
C HIS A 248 -8.81 -27.79 17.62
N GLY A 249 -9.84 -26.92 17.68
CA GLY A 249 -9.81 -25.71 18.44
C GLY A 249 -10.56 -24.54 17.83
N SER A 250 -10.12 -23.34 18.14
CA SER A 250 -10.67 -22.09 17.62
C SER A 250 -9.75 -21.49 16.56
N TRP A 251 -10.34 -20.90 15.53
CA TRP A 251 -9.66 -20.39 14.36
C TRP A 251 -10.34 -19.14 13.82
N TYR A 252 -9.64 -18.35 13.01
CA TYR A 252 -10.24 -17.30 12.17
C TYR A 252 -10.34 -17.75 10.72
N GLN A 253 -11.46 -17.38 10.08
CA GLN A 253 -11.58 -17.35 8.62
C GLN A 253 -11.42 -15.90 8.17
N PRO A 254 -10.26 -15.52 7.59
CA PRO A 254 -9.93 -14.12 7.36
C PRO A 254 -10.45 -13.58 6.03
N PHE A 255 -11.01 -14.43 5.17
CA PHE A 255 -11.37 -14.04 3.80
C PHE A 255 -12.87 -14.17 3.54
N LEU A 256 -13.38 -13.14 2.85
CA LEU A 256 -14.64 -13.15 2.14
C LEU A 256 -14.36 -12.69 0.70
N SER A 257 -14.55 -13.55 -0.28
CA SER A 257 -14.56 -13.15 -1.69
C SER A 257 -15.94 -13.34 -2.28
N ASP A 258 -16.24 -12.68 -3.40
CA ASP A 258 -17.54 -12.84 -4.07
C ASP A 258 -17.81 -14.29 -4.44
N VAL A 259 -16.78 -15.04 -4.76
CA VAL A 259 -16.84 -16.49 -4.97
C VAL A 259 -17.22 -17.20 -3.68
N ILE A 260 -16.58 -16.87 -2.55
CA ILE A 260 -16.87 -17.47 -1.23
C ILE A 260 -18.20 -16.95 -0.70
N VAL A 261 -18.57 -15.70 -0.89
CA VAL A 261 -19.90 -15.16 -0.54
C VAL A 261 -20.98 -15.84 -1.36
N GLY A 262 -20.78 -15.96 -2.65
CA GLY A 262 -21.66 -16.73 -3.51
C GLY A 262 -21.81 -18.19 -3.06
N LEU A 263 -20.73 -18.80 -2.61
CA LEU A 263 -20.69 -20.15 -2.07
C LEU A 263 -21.19 -20.22 -0.60
N GLY A 264 -20.77 -19.29 0.30
CA GLY A 264 -21.10 -19.33 1.74
C GLY A 264 -22.55 -19.06 2.05
N ASN A 265 -23.17 -18.09 1.38
CA ASN A 265 -24.60 -17.81 1.54
C ASN A 265 -25.51 -18.66 0.66
N ARG A 266 -24.96 -19.32 -0.36
CA ARG A 266 -25.70 -20.07 -1.37
C ARG A 266 -25.18 -21.49 -1.58
N TRP A 267 -24.20 -21.95 -0.79
CA TRP A 267 -23.56 -23.23 -1.00
C TRP A 267 -24.53 -24.39 -1.30
N PRO A 268 -25.61 -24.60 -0.57
CA PRO A 268 -26.58 -25.61 -0.93
C PRO A 268 -27.46 -25.27 -2.15
N LYS A 269 -27.63 -23.96 -2.47
CA LYS A 269 -28.53 -23.48 -3.53
C LYS A 269 -27.82 -23.20 -4.85
N SER A 270 -26.52 -22.88 -4.87
CA SER A 270 -25.79 -22.64 -6.12
C SER A 270 -25.35 -23.94 -6.79
N VAL A 271 -25.04 -24.95 -6.00
CA VAL A 271 -24.84 -26.32 -6.52
C VAL A 271 -26.15 -26.87 -7.11
N THR A 272 -27.32 -26.46 -6.58
CA THR A 272 -28.63 -26.83 -7.11
C THR A 272 -29.15 -25.95 -8.25
N LYS A 273 -28.48 -24.83 -8.59
CA LYS A 273 -28.87 -23.91 -9.68
C LYS A 273 -28.14 -24.12 -11.01
N GLY A 274 -27.54 -25.28 -11.24
CA GLY A 274 -27.08 -25.69 -12.57
C GLY A 274 -25.66 -25.27 -12.96
N ALA A 275 -24.89 -24.58 -12.09
CA ALA A 275 -23.46 -24.50 -12.27
C ALA A 275 -22.84 -25.85 -11.85
N THR A 276 -22.23 -26.56 -12.77
CA THR A 276 -21.54 -27.82 -12.46
C THR A 276 -20.32 -27.51 -11.58
N ILE A 277 -19.98 -28.42 -10.67
CA ILE A 277 -18.76 -28.33 -9.87
C ILE A 277 -17.54 -28.11 -10.78
N ALA A 278 -17.52 -28.68 -11.98
CA ALA A 278 -16.47 -28.50 -12.98
C ALA A 278 -16.38 -27.04 -13.51
N GLU A 279 -17.47 -26.31 -13.61
CA GLU A 279 -17.45 -24.88 -14.00
C GLU A 279 -16.95 -24.00 -12.85
N LEU A 280 -17.36 -24.28 -11.63
CA LEU A 280 -16.81 -23.65 -10.42
C LEU A 280 -15.32 -24.00 -10.26
N GLU A 281 -14.91 -25.22 -10.51
CA GLU A 281 -13.51 -25.68 -10.48
C GLU A 281 -12.64 -24.99 -11.53
N LYS A 282 -13.17 -24.75 -12.73
CA LYS A 282 -12.45 -24.06 -13.80
C LYS A 282 -12.14 -22.61 -13.43
N ASP A 283 -13.03 -21.95 -12.71
CA ASP A 283 -12.83 -20.60 -12.22
C ASP A 283 -11.99 -20.57 -10.94
N LEU A 284 -12.08 -21.58 -10.10
CA LEU A 284 -11.41 -21.69 -8.82
C LEU A 284 -10.02 -22.34 -8.92
N SER A 285 -9.77 -23.20 -9.92
CA SER A 285 -8.44 -23.78 -10.19
C SER A 285 -7.39 -22.73 -10.60
N ARG A 286 -7.86 -21.53 -11.00
CA ARG A 286 -7.00 -20.36 -11.21
C ARG A 286 -6.56 -19.68 -9.90
N SER A 287 -7.12 -20.10 -8.78
CA SER A 287 -6.82 -19.60 -7.44
C SER A 287 -6.33 -20.75 -6.59
N TRP A 288 -5.01 -20.96 -6.57
CA TRP A 288 -4.33 -22.08 -5.90
C TRP A 288 -4.76 -22.35 -4.45
N TRP A 289 -5.22 -21.32 -3.73
CA TRP A 289 -5.69 -21.39 -2.35
C TRP A 289 -7.19 -21.79 -2.24
N LEU A 290 -7.97 -21.60 -3.30
CA LEU A 290 -9.38 -22.02 -3.37
C LEU A 290 -9.53 -23.48 -3.83
N GLY A 291 -8.62 -24.00 -4.65
CA GLY A 291 -8.65 -25.39 -5.10
C GLY A 291 -8.57 -26.39 -3.94
N ASP A 292 -7.66 -26.18 -3.00
CA ASP A 292 -7.55 -27.02 -1.79
C ASP A 292 -8.78 -26.88 -0.87
N ALA A 293 -9.41 -25.70 -0.84
CA ALA A 293 -10.62 -25.45 -0.07
C ALA A 293 -11.83 -26.20 -0.65
N LEU A 294 -11.93 -26.24 -1.97
CA LEU A 294 -13.01 -26.96 -2.68
C LEU A 294 -12.89 -28.48 -2.54
N GLU A 295 -11.69 -29.03 -2.70
CA GLU A 295 -11.47 -30.48 -2.55
C GLU A 295 -11.85 -30.96 -1.15
N LYS A 296 -11.59 -30.14 -0.13
CA LYS A 296 -11.98 -30.42 1.24
C LYS A 296 -13.46 -30.15 1.52
N SER A 297 -14.06 -29.15 0.87
CA SER A 297 -15.48 -28.82 1.03
C SER A 297 -16.41 -29.91 0.49
N ARG A 298 -15.97 -30.68 -0.50
CA ARG A 298 -16.70 -31.86 -1.01
C ARG A 298 -16.98 -32.93 0.05
N ARG A 299 -16.25 -32.90 1.17
CA ARG A 299 -16.38 -33.85 2.30
C ARG A 299 -17.12 -33.27 3.48
N LEU A 300 -17.58 -32.01 3.39
CA LEU A 300 -18.27 -31.33 4.48
C LEU A 300 -19.80 -31.52 4.38
N LYS A 301 -20.42 -31.71 5.52
CA LYS A 301 -21.88 -31.64 5.64
C LYS A 301 -22.34 -30.18 5.71
N PRO A 302 -23.59 -29.87 5.31
CA PRO A 302 -24.15 -28.55 5.50
C PRO A 302 -23.96 -28.03 6.94
N GLY A 303 -23.35 -26.84 7.09
CA GLY A 303 -23.03 -26.26 8.40
C GLY A 303 -21.67 -26.62 8.98
N GLU A 304 -20.93 -27.57 8.39
CA GLU A 304 -19.54 -27.82 8.78
C GLU A 304 -18.61 -26.87 8.01
N TYR A 305 -17.58 -26.37 8.71
CA TYR A 305 -16.56 -25.52 8.11
C TYR A 305 -15.30 -26.35 7.84
N LEU A 306 -14.54 -25.93 6.83
CA LEU A 306 -13.27 -26.56 6.52
C LEU A 306 -12.35 -26.62 7.74
N PRO A 307 -11.95 -27.81 8.19
CA PRO A 307 -10.92 -27.93 9.21
C PRO A 307 -9.68 -27.17 8.72
N HIS A 308 -9.21 -26.20 9.48
CA HIS A 308 -8.04 -25.40 9.13
C HIS A 308 -8.15 -24.50 7.88
N ALA A 309 -9.37 -24.10 7.47
CA ALA A 309 -9.55 -22.95 6.59
C ALA A 309 -9.16 -21.63 7.26
N GLY A 310 -8.63 -21.71 8.48
CA GLY A 310 -8.00 -20.60 9.18
C GLY A 310 -6.77 -20.14 8.39
N GLY A 311 -6.70 -18.89 8.12
CA GLY A 311 -5.56 -18.26 7.51
C GLY A 311 -4.28 -18.39 8.34
N GLY A 312 -3.14 -18.05 7.72
CA GLY A 312 -1.84 -18.02 8.39
C GLY A 312 -1.76 -16.96 9.50
N ILE A 313 -0.62 -16.95 10.16
CA ILE A 313 -0.35 -16.02 11.25
C ILE A 313 -0.19 -14.59 10.75
N GLY A 314 0.52 -14.42 9.61
CA GLY A 314 0.75 -13.13 8.95
C GLY A 314 0.27 -13.13 7.50
N PHE A 315 0.75 -12.22 6.69
CA PHE A 315 0.48 -12.02 5.26
C PHE A 315 -1.00 -12.21 4.86
N CYS A 316 -1.76 -11.13 4.87
CA CYS A 316 -3.19 -11.04 4.54
C CYS A 316 -4.15 -11.78 5.49
N GLU A 317 -3.65 -12.56 6.43
CA GLU A 317 -4.47 -13.45 7.24
C GLU A 317 -4.53 -13.03 8.71
N GLN A 318 -3.42 -12.58 9.28
CA GLN A 318 -3.24 -12.00 10.62
C GLN A 318 -3.99 -12.72 11.75
N SER A 319 -4.04 -14.07 11.74
CA SER A 319 -4.80 -14.82 12.74
C SER A 319 -4.41 -14.50 14.19
N PHE A 320 -3.11 -14.26 14.48
CA PHE A 320 -2.65 -13.91 15.82
C PHE A 320 -3.02 -12.47 16.19
N GLN A 321 -2.95 -11.54 15.25
CA GLN A 321 -3.37 -10.16 15.47
C GLN A 321 -4.88 -10.10 15.79
N LEU A 322 -5.71 -10.80 15.01
CA LEU A 322 -7.15 -10.92 15.25
C LEU A 322 -7.45 -11.54 16.63
N ALA A 323 -6.70 -12.59 17.01
CA ALA A 323 -6.87 -13.25 18.31
C ALA A 323 -6.49 -12.32 19.47
N ARG A 324 -5.36 -11.58 19.37
CA ARG A 324 -4.98 -10.61 20.40
C ARG A 324 -6.02 -9.49 20.52
N LEU A 325 -6.48 -8.96 19.40
CA LEU A 325 -7.53 -7.93 19.39
C LEU A 325 -8.82 -8.42 20.04
N SER A 326 -9.18 -9.71 19.86
CA SER A 326 -10.32 -10.29 20.57
C SER A 326 -10.10 -10.28 22.09
N VAL A 327 -8.91 -10.70 22.56
CA VAL A 327 -8.56 -10.63 23.99
C VAL A 327 -8.60 -9.20 24.50
N GLU A 328 -7.97 -8.26 23.78
CA GLU A 328 -7.92 -6.87 24.18
C GLU A 328 -9.29 -6.22 24.23
N TYR A 329 -10.14 -6.46 23.24
CA TYR A 329 -11.53 -6.01 23.24
C TYR A 329 -12.29 -6.59 24.44
N GLY A 330 -12.12 -7.89 24.69
CA GLY A 330 -12.79 -8.56 25.80
C GLY A 330 -12.39 -8.00 27.17
N LEU A 331 -11.10 -7.72 27.38
CA LEU A 331 -10.60 -7.12 28.61
C LEU A 331 -11.13 -5.68 28.80
N ARG A 332 -11.12 -4.87 27.74
CA ARG A 332 -11.63 -3.48 27.76
C ARG A 332 -13.14 -3.39 27.99
N ASN A 333 -13.91 -4.39 27.52
CA ASN A 333 -15.38 -4.39 27.55
C ASN A 333 -15.98 -5.43 28.49
N HIS A 334 -15.17 -6.05 29.35
CA HIS A 334 -15.60 -7.08 30.31
C HIS A 334 -16.32 -8.28 29.65
N SER A 335 -15.90 -8.66 28.42
CA SER A 335 -16.44 -9.80 27.68
C SER A 335 -15.55 -11.03 27.82
N SER A 336 -15.88 -11.94 28.73
CA SER A 336 -15.14 -13.19 28.90
C SER A 336 -15.15 -14.05 27.64
N ASN A 337 -16.26 -14.06 26.86
CA ASN A 337 -16.37 -14.81 25.63
C ASN A 337 -15.32 -14.35 24.58
N ASP A 338 -15.04 -13.05 24.48
CA ASP A 338 -14.02 -12.51 23.58
C ASP A 338 -12.61 -12.88 24.05
N VAL A 339 -12.36 -12.79 25.36
CA VAL A 339 -11.09 -13.21 25.96
C VAL A 339 -10.84 -14.70 25.70
N ASP A 340 -11.82 -15.54 26.05
CA ASP A 340 -11.72 -17.00 25.93
C ASP A 340 -11.54 -17.43 24.48
N PHE A 341 -12.25 -16.80 23.54
CA PHE A 341 -12.11 -17.11 22.13
C PHE A 341 -10.70 -16.77 21.64
N GLY A 342 -10.21 -15.57 21.90
CA GLY A 342 -8.88 -15.13 21.47
C GLY A 342 -7.77 -16.01 22.06
N LEU A 343 -7.80 -16.31 23.35
CA LEU A 343 -6.86 -17.23 24.00
C LEU A 343 -6.94 -18.65 23.42
N SER A 344 -8.16 -19.12 23.11
CA SER A 344 -8.37 -20.43 22.50
C SER A 344 -7.73 -20.52 21.09
N VAL A 345 -7.76 -19.43 20.31
CA VAL A 345 -7.09 -19.40 19.00
C VAL A 345 -5.58 -19.59 19.17
N PHE A 346 -4.92 -18.82 20.05
CA PHE A 346 -3.49 -18.99 20.31
C PHE A 346 -3.14 -20.40 20.79
N ARG A 347 -3.91 -20.93 21.74
CA ARG A 347 -3.74 -22.31 22.26
C ARG A 347 -3.89 -23.35 21.16
N SER A 348 -4.83 -23.17 20.25
CA SER A 348 -5.03 -24.06 19.10
C SER A 348 -3.81 -24.08 18.19
N TRP A 349 -3.28 -22.90 17.88
CA TRP A 349 -2.07 -22.79 17.07
C TRP A 349 -0.85 -23.41 17.76
N ILE A 350 -0.61 -23.10 19.03
CA ILE A 350 0.52 -23.64 19.81
C ILE A 350 0.44 -25.18 19.85
N ARG A 351 -0.72 -25.70 20.26
CA ARG A 351 -0.88 -27.16 20.45
C ARG A 351 -0.81 -27.94 19.14
N VAL A 352 -1.43 -27.43 18.06
CA VAL A 352 -1.60 -28.19 16.81
C VAL A 352 -0.50 -27.91 15.81
N ARG A 353 0.04 -26.70 15.80
CA ARG A 353 0.87 -26.22 14.70
C ARG A 353 2.29 -25.82 15.06
N GLN A 354 2.60 -25.47 16.32
CA GLN A 354 3.97 -25.16 16.70
C GLN A 354 4.81 -26.47 16.67
N ARG A 355 5.97 -26.39 16.04
CA ARG A 355 6.90 -27.52 15.88
C ARG A 355 8.03 -27.42 16.91
N PRO A 356 8.77 -28.53 17.17
CA PRO A 356 9.95 -28.50 18.04
C PRO A 356 11.04 -27.50 17.59
N SER A 357 11.08 -27.16 16.30
CA SER A 357 11.95 -26.11 15.76
C SER A 357 11.63 -24.70 16.32
N GLY A 358 10.45 -24.49 16.89
CA GLY A 358 9.87 -23.22 17.29
C GLY A 358 8.90 -22.63 16.26
N HIS A 359 9.01 -23.02 15.00
CA HIS A 359 8.19 -22.52 13.89
C HIS A 359 6.77 -23.11 13.90
N PHE A 360 5.85 -22.41 13.20
CA PHE A 360 4.46 -22.84 13.06
C PHE A 360 4.17 -23.41 11.66
N ALA A 361 3.51 -24.57 11.63
CA ALA A 361 3.00 -25.11 10.39
C ALA A 361 1.87 -24.26 9.82
N GLN A 362 1.93 -23.99 8.52
CA GLN A 362 0.88 -23.27 7.82
C GLN A 362 -0.40 -24.10 7.68
N PRO A 363 -1.58 -23.48 7.44
CA PRO A 363 -2.83 -24.19 7.21
C PRO A 363 -2.77 -25.22 6.07
N ASN A 364 -2.05 -24.91 5.00
CA ASN A 364 -1.82 -25.87 3.92
C ASN A 364 -0.74 -26.88 4.32
N PRO A 365 -1.08 -28.17 4.50
CA PRO A 365 -0.16 -29.19 4.95
C PRO A 365 0.96 -29.51 3.92
N LYS A 366 0.76 -29.14 2.66
CA LYS A 366 1.80 -29.27 1.60
C LYS A 366 2.89 -28.20 1.71
N ARG A 367 2.61 -27.10 2.41
CA ARG A 367 3.58 -26.02 2.66
C ARG A 367 4.37 -26.33 3.92
N ARG A 368 5.56 -26.89 3.77
CA ARG A 368 6.49 -27.14 4.87
C ARG A 368 7.37 -25.92 5.18
N ARG A 369 6.94 -24.73 4.82
CA ARG A 369 7.68 -23.50 5.07
C ARG A 369 6.82 -22.47 5.79
N GLN A 370 7.44 -21.69 6.68
CA GLN A 370 6.88 -20.49 7.27
C GLN A 370 7.63 -19.29 6.70
N ASP A 371 6.89 -18.28 6.23
CA ASP A 371 7.44 -17.03 5.68
C ASP A 371 7.76 -16.01 6.79
N ALA A 372 8.57 -15.01 6.44
CA ALA A 372 9.04 -13.98 7.37
C ALA A 372 7.91 -13.14 7.97
N SER A 373 6.84 -12.87 7.22
CA SER A 373 5.68 -12.15 7.74
C SER A 373 5.00 -12.98 8.84
N SER A 374 4.74 -14.27 8.60
CA SER A 374 4.15 -15.17 9.60
C SER A 374 5.05 -15.38 10.82
N VAL A 375 6.37 -15.39 10.65
CA VAL A 375 7.33 -15.46 11.77
C VAL A 375 7.30 -14.16 12.58
N GLY A 376 7.42 -13.03 11.92
CA GLY A 376 7.47 -11.72 12.56
C GLY A 376 6.20 -11.37 13.32
N TRP A 377 5.02 -11.53 12.67
CA TRP A 377 3.73 -11.35 13.35
C TRP A 377 3.53 -12.38 14.46
N GLY A 378 4.02 -13.62 14.29
CA GLY A 378 3.97 -14.65 15.33
C GLY A 378 4.67 -14.21 16.59
N ILE A 379 5.92 -13.75 16.49
CA ILE A 379 6.71 -13.24 17.62
C ILE A 379 6.05 -11.99 18.23
N ALA A 380 5.69 -11.02 17.37
CA ALA A 380 5.13 -9.74 17.80
C ALA A 380 3.84 -9.92 18.60
N GLU A 381 2.88 -10.68 18.07
CA GLU A 381 1.56 -10.81 18.67
C GLU A 381 1.54 -11.70 19.91
N LEU A 382 2.39 -12.74 19.97
CA LEU A 382 2.61 -13.50 21.22
C LEU A 382 3.23 -12.63 22.30
N ALA A 383 4.24 -11.81 21.98
CA ALA A 383 4.86 -10.90 22.94
C ALA A 383 3.87 -9.83 23.44
N ARG A 384 3.07 -9.24 22.54
CA ARG A 384 2.04 -8.26 22.87
C ARG A 384 0.93 -8.88 23.74
N LEU A 385 0.49 -10.09 23.39
CA LEU A 385 -0.49 -10.82 24.21
C LEU A 385 0.04 -11.06 25.60
N ALA A 386 1.28 -11.54 25.73
CA ALA A 386 1.89 -11.80 27.04
C ALA A 386 1.96 -10.52 27.90
N THR A 387 2.38 -9.40 27.31
CA THR A 387 2.41 -8.09 27.96
C THR A 387 1.01 -7.67 28.41
N LEU A 388 0.02 -7.80 27.54
CA LEU A 388 -1.39 -7.47 27.86
C LEU A 388 -1.93 -8.32 29.02
N LEU A 389 -1.72 -9.62 29.00
CA LEU A 389 -2.19 -10.53 30.04
C LEU A 389 -1.53 -10.20 31.38
N ARG A 390 -0.21 -9.98 31.43
CA ARG A 390 0.51 -9.59 32.65
C ARG A 390 0.01 -8.27 33.23
N ALA A 391 -0.27 -7.29 32.36
CA ALA A 391 -0.84 -6.01 32.80
C ALA A 391 -2.22 -6.15 33.49
N HIS A 392 -2.96 -7.20 33.14
CA HIS A 392 -4.26 -7.55 33.76
C HIS A 392 -4.18 -8.63 34.85
N GLY A 393 -2.97 -9.01 35.31
CA GLY A 393 -2.77 -10.03 36.35
C GLY A 393 -3.10 -11.46 35.90
N LEU A 394 -3.16 -11.72 34.58
CA LEU A 394 -3.49 -13.02 34.02
C LEU A 394 -2.22 -13.81 33.70
N ASP A 395 -2.35 -15.17 33.67
CA ASP A 395 -1.23 -16.03 33.32
C ASP A 395 -0.88 -15.94 31.83
N ALA A 396 0.38 -15.66 31.53
CA ALA A 396 0.93 -15.51 30.20
C ALA A 396 1.99 -16.57 29.86
N ALA A 397 2.36 -17.46 30.79
CA ALA A 397 3.52 -18.31 30.69
C ALA A 397 3.58 -19.20 29.44
N GLU A 398 2.44 -19.72 28.98
CA GLU A 398 2.40 -20.54 27.77
C GLU A 398 2.71 -19.74 26.50
N PHE A 399 2.23 -18.49 26.42
CA PHE A 399 2.45 -17.58 25.28
C PHE A 399 3.87 -17.03 25.28
N GLU A 400 4.42 -16.72 26.46
CA GLU A 400 5.82 -16.34 26.64
C GLU A 400 6.76 -17.44 26.14
N ARG A 401 6.57 -18.69 26.57
CA ARG A 401 7.38 -19.82 26.08
C ARG A 401 7.29 -20.01 24.57
N SER A 402 6.10 -19.84 23.99
CA SER A 402 5.89 -19.96 22.54
C SER A 402 6.62 -18.85 21.78
N ALA A 403 6.53 -17.58 22.25
CA ALA A 403 7.26 -16.46 21.68
C ALA A 403 8.79 -16.66 21.78
N ASP A 404 9.27 -17.09 22.94
CA ASP A 404 10.68 -17.35 23.20
C ASP A 404 11.23 -18.46 22.27
N ALA A 405 10.47 -19.53 22.06
CA ALA A 405 10.86 -20.62 21.16
C ALA A 405 11.04 -20.15 19.72
N LEU A 406 10.08 -19.35 19.21
CA LEU A 406 10.14 -18.82 17.85
C LEU A 406 11.23 -17.76 17.69
N ALA A 407 11.37 -16.83 18.64
CA ALA A 407 12.42 -15.80 18.63
C ALA A 407 13.82 -16.42 18.65
N ARG A 408 14.08 -17.39 19.54
CA ARG A 408 15.35 -18.10 19.60
C ARG A 408 15.65 -18.90 18.32
N ALA A 409 14.63 -19.47 17.68
CA ALA A 409 14.80 -20.18 16.41
C ALA A 409 15.38 -19.25 15.34
N VAL A 410 14.84 -18.02 15.24
CA VAL A 410 15.31 -17.00 14.30
C VAL A 410 16.70 -16.48 14.63
N VAL A 411 16.95 -16.13 15.90
CA VAL A 411 18.27 -15.62 16.35
C VAL A 411 19.38 -16.62 16.04
N ARG A 412 19.13 -17.93 16.24
CA ARG A 412 20.11 -18.99 15.92
C ARG A 412 20.42 -19.11 14.44
N THR A 413 19.50 -18.71 13.56
CA THR A 413 19.66 -18.85 12.10
C THR A 413 20.02 -17.57 11.39
N GLN A 414 20.17 -16.45 12.13
CA GLN A 414 20.58 -15.17 11.56
C GLN A 414 21.97 -15.30 10.92
N ARG A 415 22.13 -14.77 9.71
CA ARG A 415 23.44 -14.69 9.05
C ARG A 415 24.37 -13.69 9.74
N ALA A 416 25.67 -13.89 9.54
CA ALA A 416 26.68 -13.02 10.11
C ALA A 416 26.56 -11.55 9.69
N ASP A 417 26.06 -11.30 8.46
CA ASP A 417 25.80 -9.96 7.91
C ASP A 417 24.55 -9.28 8.49
N GLY A 418 23.76 -9.99 9.29
CA GLY A 418 22.53 -9.49 9.92
C GLY A 418 21.23 -9.87 9.22
N ASN A 419 21.26 -10.50 8.04
CA ASN A 419 20.06 -10.98 7.37
C ASN A 419 19.32 -12.00 8.26
N LEU A 420 18.02 -11.77 8.49
CA LEU A 420 17.16 -12.64 9.30
C LEU A 420 16.54 -13.79 8.50
N GLY A 421 16.57 -13.72 7.16
CA GLY A 421 15.91 -14.68 6.27
C GLY A 421 14.51 -14.25 5.84
N ALA A 422 14.00 -14.93 4.81
CA ALA A 422 12.68 -14.69 4.21
C ALA A 422 11.73 -15.87 4.39
N ALA A 423 12.24 -17.10 4.57
CA ALA A 423 11.43 -18.27 4.86
C ALA A 423 12.25 -19.40 5.54
N TRP A 424 11.56 -20.24 6.32
CA TRP A 424 12.13 -21.35 7.08
C TRP A 424 11.39 -22.65 6.80
N ASP A 425 12.12 -23.78 6.76
CA ASP A 425 11.53 -25.08 6.88
C ASP A 425 11.01 -25.27 8.31
N ILE A 426 9.74 -25.64 8.44
CA ILE A 426 9.06 -25.68 9.74
C ILE A 426 9.53 -26.81 10.65
N ASP A 427 10.09 -27.89 10.12
CA ASP A 427 10.52 -29.04 10.94
C ASP A 427 11.97 -28.92 11.36
N THR A 428 12.84 -28.47 10.45
CA THR A 428 14.27 -28.33 10.73
C THR A 428 14.66 -26.96 11.30
N GLY A 429 13.83 -25.95 11.10
CA GLY A 429 14.13 -24.55 11.44
C GLY A 429 15.20 -23.90 10.55
N LYS A 430 15.64 -24.56 9.48
CA LYS A 430 16.64 -24.01 8.54
C LYS A 430 16.01 -22.94 7.65
N VAL A 431 16.75 -21.87 7.38
CA VAL A 431 16.34 -20.86 6.40
C VAL A 431 16.38 -21.48 5.00
N THR A 432 15.28 -21.35 4.28
CA THR A 432 15.10 -21.87 2.91
C THR A 432 15.17 -20.77 1.86
N GLU A 433 15.02 -19.49 2.28
CA GLU A 433 15.10 -18.34 1.41
C GLU A 433 15.69 -17.12 2.14
N TRP A 434 16.59 -16.40 1.45
CA TRP A 434 17.32 -15.25 1.99
C TRP A 434 17.03 -13.95 1.24
N SER A 435 16.31 -14.00 0.13
CA SER A 435 16.07 -12.85 -0.75
C SER A 435 14.99 -11.92 -0.21
N GLY A 436 15.07 -10.66 -0.61
CA GLY A 436 14.09 -9.65 -0.24
C GLY A 436 14.30 -9.02 1.13
N ASP A 437 13.46 -8.06 1.47
CA ASP A 437 13.47 -7.32 2.73
C ASP A 437 12.37 -7.75 3.72
N SER A 438 11.64 -8.83 3.39
CA SER A 438 10.59 -9.38 4.26
C SER A 438 11.06 -9.78 5.66
N GLY A 439 12.37 -9.97 5.86
CA GLY A 439 12.96 -10.12 7.19
C GLY A 439 12.77 -8.90 8.12
N GLY A 440 12.35 -7.75 7.57
CA GLY A 440 11.88 -6.60 8.35
C GLY A 440 10.71 -6.95 9.28
N PHE A 441 9.80 -7.85 8.88
CA PHE A 441 8.74 -8.37 9.76
C PHE A 441 9.31 -9.09 10.97
N VAL A 442 10.33 -9.89 10.75
CA VAL A 442 11.01 -10.60 11.84
C VAL A 442 11.72 -9.63 12.79
N LEU A 443 12.37 -8.59 12.24
CA LEU A 443 12.97 -7.50 13.01
C LEU A 443 11.93 -6.83 13.92
N MET A 444 10.75 -6.48 13.39
CA MET A 444 9.64 -5.93 14.18
C MET A 444 9.23 -6.88 15.31
N GLY A 445 9.10 -8.18 15.00
CA GLY A 445 8.79 -9.21 15.99
C GLY A 445 9.84 -9.28 17.11
N LEU A 446 11.11 -9.33 16.74
CA LEU A 446 12.22 -9.37 17.70
C LEU A 446 12.28 -8.10 18.58
N VAL A 447 12.00 -6.92 18.03
CA VAL A 447 11.93 -5.67 18.81
C VAL A 447 10.80 -5.76 19.85
N ARG A 448 9.59 -6.18 19.47
CA ARG A 448 8.46 -6.37 20.41
C ARG A 448 8.80 -7.41 21.50
N HIS A 449 9.49 -8.46 21.12
CA HIS A 449 9.95 -9.50 22.06
C HIS A 449 11.02 -8.96 23.02
N TRP A 450 12.03 -8.24 22.52
CA TRP A 450 13.09 -7.64 23.32
C TRP A 450 12.55 -6.58 24.31
N LEU A 451 11.61 -5.76 23.89
CA LEU A 451 10.96 -4.78 24.78
C LEU A 451 10.34 -5.44 26.02
N ARG A 452 9.88 -6.69 25.89
CA ARG A 452 9.35 -7.47 27.01
C ARG A 452 10.44 -8.16 27.83
N THR A 453 11.44 -8.76 27.18
CA THR A 453 12.39 -9.70 27.81
C THR A 453 13.71 -9.07 28.24
N ARG A 454 14.15 -8.06 27.52
CA ARG A 454 15.49 -7.45 27.62
C ARG A 454 16.64 -8.45 27.40
N ASP A 455 16.40 -9.50 26.61
CA ASP A 455 17.41 -10.52 26.27
C ASP A 455 18.52 -9.92 25.39
N ASP A 456 19.76 -9.99 25.85
CA ASP A 456 20.94 -9.41 25.17
C ASP A 456 21.22 -10.08 23.82
N ALA A 457 20.98 -11.39 23.69
CA ALA A 457 21.20 -12.09 22.43
C ALA A 457 20.19 -11.64 21.36
N VAL A 458 18.94 -11.38 21.75
CA VAL A 458 17.92 -10.81 20.89
C VAL A 458 18.28 -9.37 20.52
N ARG A 459 18.79 -8.56 21.47
CA ARG A 459 19.24 -7.20 21.19
C ARG A 459 20.37 -7.17 20.16
N LEU A 460 21.36 -8.02 20.32
CA LEU A 460 22.46 -8.11 19.34
C LEU A 460 21.95 -8.49 17.94
N ALA A 461 20.97 -9.40 17.85
CA ALA A 461 20.36 -9.78 16.59
C ALA A 461 19.60 -8.61 15.96
N ILE A 462 18.87 -7.82 16.75
CA ILE A 462 18.18 -6.60 16.32
C ILE A 462 19.16 -5.58 15.73
N ASP A 463 20.25 -5.26 16.44
CA ASP A 463 21.23 -4.27 15.98
C ASP A 463 21.86 -4.68 14.63
N LYS A 464 22.22 -5.97 14.46
CA LYS A 464 22.72 -6.51 13.19
C LYS A 464 21.67 -6.42 12.07
N ALA A 465 20.42 -6.77 12.38
CA ALA A 465 19.34 -6.73 11.39
C ALA A 465 19.03 -5.29 10.92
N PHE A 466 19.01 -4.33 11.84
CA PHE A 466 18.87 -2.91 11.46
C PHE A 466 20.00 -2.48 10.53
N ALA A 467 21.24 -2.79 10.85
CA ALA A 467 22.38 -2.42 9.99
C ALA A 467 22.25 -3.04 8.60
N TYR A 468 21.84 -4.30 8.51
CA TYR A 468 21.66 -5.00 7.24
C TYR A 468 20.54 -4.40 6.39
N TYR A 469 19.31 -4.31 6.90
CA TYR A 469 18.18 -3.83 6.12
C TYR A 469 18.26 -2.32 5.85
N TYR A 470 18.83 -1.54 6.78
CA TYR A 470 19.11 -0.14 6.53
C TYR A 470 20.08 0.04 5.35
N GLY A 471 21.25 -0.59 5.40
CA GLY A 471 22.27 -0.41 4.36
C GLY A 471 21.86 -0.95 2.99
N ARG A 472 21.06 -2.03 2.95
CA ARG A 472 20.65 -2.66 1.70
C ARG A 472 19.45 -1.96 1.05
N ASP A 473 18.45 -1.55 1.83
CA ASP A 473 17.15 -1.13 1.32
C ASP A 473 16.85 0.34 1.63
N ILE A 474 16.93 0.72 2.91
CA ILE A 474 16.49 2.03 3.35
C ILE A 474 17.43 3.12 2.83
N ASP A 475 18.73 2.97 2.98
CA ASP A 475 19.72 3.98 2.56
C ASP A 475 19.74 4.17 1.02
N SER A 476 19.34 3.14 0.27
CA SER A 476 19.19 3.21 -1.18
C SER A 476 17.85 3.80 -1.65
N PHE A 477 16.89 4.01 -0.76
CA PHE A 477 15.51 4.37 -1.11
C PHE A 477 14.83 3.33 -2.02
N GLU A 478 15.12 2.03 -1.83
CA GLU A 478 14.65 0.92 -2.67
C GLU A 478 14.41 -0.34 -1.84
N CYS A 479 13.24 -0.48 -1.23
CA CYS A 479 12.86 -1.72 -0.56
C CYS A 479 12.39 -2.75 -1.57
N LYS A 480 12.94 -3.95 -1.49
CA LYS A 480 12.80 -4.97 -2.54
C LYS A 480 12.25 -6.28 -1.99
N GLY A 481 11.02 -6.65 -2.43
CA GLY A 481 10.43 -7.96 -2.16
C GLY A 481 9.94 -8.14 -0.72
N GLY A 482 9.48 -7.07 -0.07
CA GLY A 482 8.84 -7.11 1.25
C GLY A 482 7.43 -7.63 1.18
N ALA A 483 6.68 -7.24 0.16
CA ALA A 483 5.41 -7.85 -0.16
C ALA A 483 5.62 -9.31 -0.59
N MET A 484 4.91 -10.21 0.08
CA MET A 484 5.10 -11.65 -0.14
C MET A 484 4.64 -12.10 -1.53
N ASP A 485 3.91 -11.27 -2.25
CA ASP A 485 3.40 -11.50 -3.61
C ASP A 485 3.99 -10.55 -4.66
N CYS A 486 4.99 -9.73 -4.31
CA CYS A 486 5.78 -8.89 -5.21
C CYS A 486 7.24 -9.38 -5.29
N ALA A 487 7.84 -9.23 -6.46
CA ALA A 487 9.24 -9.61 -6.72
C ALA A 487 10.16 -8.42 -6.96
N SER A 488 9.58 -7.24 -7.08
CA SER A 488 10.24 -5.97 -7.38
C SER A 488 10.19 -5.03 -6.15
N ILE A 489 10.29 -3.75 -6.39
CA ILE A 489 10.22 -2.71 -5.36
C ILE A 489 8.78 -2.56 -4.88
N ASP A 490 8.60 -2.52 -3.58
CA ASP A 490 7.30 -2.44 -2.94
C ASP A 490 7.33 -1.63 -1.63
N ARG A 491 6.17 -1.50 -1.02
CA ARG A 491 5.95 -0.77 0.21
C ARG A 491 5.96 -1.65 1.47
N GLU A 492 5.62 -2.93 1.37
CA GLU A 492 5.24 -3.71 2.55
C GLU A 492 6.39 -3.96 3.52
N GLY A 493 7.61 -4.13 3.02
CA GLY A 493 8.81 -4.31 3.85
C GLY A 493 9.16 -3.09 4.70
N ILE A 494 8.71 -1.89 4.32
CA ILE A 494 9.06 -0.67 5.05
C ILE A 494 8.28 -0.48 6.35
N HIS A 495 6.99 -0.90 6.37
CA HIS A 495 6.16 -0.76 7.57
C HIS A 495 6.80 -1.42 8.80
N PRO A 496 7.17 -2.71 8.77
CA PRO A 496 7.73 -3.35 9.95
C PRO A 496 9.09 -2.75 10.36
N PHE A 497 9.92 -2.30 9.41
CA PHE A 497 11.16 -1.61 9.71
C PHE A 497 10.90 -0.27 10.41
N PHE A 498 9.96 0.54 9.90
CA PHE A 498 9.57 1.81 10.51
C PHE A 498 9.03 1.61 11.93
N ALA A 499 8.08 0.69 12.11
CA ALA A 499 7.50 0.37 13.42
C ALA A 499 8.56 -0.08 14.44
N ALA A 500 9.52 -0.92 14.00
CA ALA A 500 10.66 -1.33 14.81
C ALA A 500 11.56 -0.15 15.19
N ALA A 501 11.90 0.72 14.25
CA ALA A 501 12.76 1.88 14.48
C ALA A 501 12.09 2.91 15.42
N VAL A 502 10.81 3.19 15.26
CA VAL A 502 10.04 4.07 16.16
C VAL A 502 10.01 3.51 17.57
N ALA A 503 9.74 2.21 17.73
CA ALA A 503 9.71 1.56 19.03
C ALA A 503 11.08 1.57 19.73
N MET A 504 12.15 1.31 18.98
CA MET A 504 13.52 1.37 19.50
C MET A 504 13.92 2.79 19.91
N TYR A 505 13.59 3.79 19.10
CA TYR A 505 13.87 5.18 19.44
C TYR A 505 13.09 5.63 20.69
N ALA A 506 11.82 5.29 20.77
CA ALA A 506 10.99 5.63 21.93
C ALA A 506 11.50 5.03 23.24
N ASP A 507 12.06 3.81 23.19
CA ASP A 507 12.59 3.11 24.37
C ASP A 507 14.02 3.53 24.76
N THR A 508 14.89 3.73 23.76
CA THR A 508 16.33 3.92 24.01
C THR A 508 16.82 5.36 23.89
N GLY A 509 16.10 6.21 23.18
CA GLY A 509 16.57 7.56 22.82
C GLY A 509 17.76 7.59 21.84
N ASP A 510 18.16 6.46 21.26
CA ASP A 510 19.30 6.39 20.34
C ASP A 510 18.93 7.01 18.99
N GLU A 511 19.62 8.11 18.63
CA GLU A 511 19.38 8.89 17.41
C GLU A 511 19.58 8.10 16.10
N ARG A 512 20.27 6.96 16.13
CA ARG A 512 20.34 6.06 14.97
C ARG A 512 18.94 5.61 14.57
N PHE A 513 18.13 5.19 15.54
CA PHE A 513 16.77 4.71 15.27
C PHE A 513 15.84 5.83 14.82
N ARG A 514 16.04 7.07 15.30
CA ARG A 514 15.33 8.24 14.77
C ARG A 514 15.66 8.47 13.30
N THR A 515 16.93 8.38 12.93
CA THR A 515 17.36 8.49 11.52
C THR A 515 16.76 7.38 10.66
N TYR A 516 16.76 6.14 11.15
CA TYR A 516 16.15 5.00 10.48
C TYR A 516 14.65 5.20 10.27
N ALA A 517 13.93 5.65 11.30
CA ALA A 517 12.52 5.95 11.22
C ALA A 517 12.24 7.11 10.24
N ARG A 518 13.00 8.21 10.26
CA ARG A 518 12.86 9.31 9.29
C ARG A 518 12.98 8.81 7.86
N LYS A 519 14.05 8.09 7.55
CA LYS A 519 14.29 7.59 6.20
C LYS A 519 13.20 6.60 5.77
N ALA A 520 12.85 5.65 6.63
CA ALA A 520 11.77 4.71 6.36
C ALA A 520 10.42 5.41 6.14
N GLY A 521 10.10 6.42 6.95
CA GLY A 521 8.90 7.23 6.80
C GLY A 521 8.85 7.97 5.45
N TRP A 522 9.93 8.61 5.03
CA TRP A 522 9.99 9.27 3.71
C TRP A 522 9.84 8.29 2.54
N TYR A 523 10.44 7.11 2.65
CA TYR A 523 10.23 6.07 1.65
C TYR A 523 8.76 5.63 1.60
N PHE A 524 8.13 5.41 2.75
CA PHE A 524 6.70 5.09 2.82
C PHE A 524 5.83 6.15 2.15
N LEU A 525 6.13 7.45 2.35
CA LEU A 525 5.34 8.53 1.73
C LEU A 525 5.42 8.55 0.21
N SER A 526 6.43 7.93 -0.40
CA SER A 526 6.51 7.80 -1.86
C SER A 526 5.45 6.84 -2.44
N TRP A 527 4.83 6.03 -1.58
CA TRP A 527 3.75 5.09 -1.92
C TRP A 527 2.37 5.63 -1.57
N LEU A 528 2.29 6.76 -0.86
CA LEU A 528 1.02 7.38 -0.48
C LEU A 528 0.34 8.01 -1.69
N TYR A 529 -0.95 7.72 -1.87
CA TYR A 529 -1.75 8.32 -2.94
C TYR A 529 -2.30 9.67 -2.47
N CYS A 530 -1.81 10.76 -3.06
CA CYS A 530 -2.02 12.14 -2.59
C CYS A 530 -3.03 12.93 -3.42
N HIS A 531 -3.89 12.27 -4.19
CA HIS A 531 -4.88 12.98 -5.01
C HIS A 531 -6.14 12.14 -5.23
N ASN A 532 -7.21 12.83 -5.63
CA ASN A 532 -8.47 12.18 -6.01
C ASN A 532 -8.64 12.26 -7.53
N GLY A 533 -8.68 11.12 -8.19
CA GLY A 533 -8.94 11.04 -9.62
C GLY A 533 -10.40 11.40 -9.95
N ILE A 534 -10.65 11.68 -11.23
CA ILE A 534 -12.00 11.88 -11.76
C ILE A 534 -12.51 10.53 -12.25
N TYR A 535 -13.65 10.12 -11.71
CA TYR A 535 -14.27 8.82 -12.03
C TYR A 535 -15.70 9.03 -12.49
N GLY A 536 -16.08 8.38 -13.58
CA GLY A 536 -17.44 8.47 -14.15
C GLY A 536 -18.51 7.86 -13.22
N PRO A 537 -19.78 8.24 -13.41
CA PRO A 537 -20.88 7.79 -12.56
C PRO A 537 -21.12 6.27 -12.60
N GLU A 538 -20.63 5.58 -13.65
CA GLU A 538 -20.69 4.13 -13.82
C GLU A 538 -19.73 3.37 -12.90
N THR A 539 -18.77 4.06 -12.29
CA THR A 539 -17.72 3.46 -11.45
C THR A 539 -18.20 3.19 -10.02
N ASP A 540 -17.59 2.20 -9.37
CA ASP A 540 -17.84 1.94 -7.93
C ASP A 540 -17.39 3.11 -7.07
N PHE A 541 -16.30 3.80 -7.43
CA PHE A 541 -15.81 4.96 -6.67
C PHE A 541 -16.87 6.08 -6.63
N ALA A 542 -17.48 6.40 -7.78
CA ALA A 542 -18.58 7.38 -7.83
C ALA A 542 -19.83 6.86 -7.10
N LYS A 543 -20.24 5.60 -7.35
CA LYS A 543 -21.42 4.99 -6.75
C LYS A 543 -21.35 4.92 -5.22
N TYR A 544 -20.17 4.70 -4.66
CA TYR A 544 -19.97 4.57 -3.23
C TYR A 544 -19.34 5.82 -2.58
N ASP A 545 -19.18 6.91 -3.34
CA ASP A 545 -18.49 8.13 -2.93
C ASP A 545 -17.11 7.83 -2.30
N TRP A 546 -16.41 6.86 -2.89
CA TRP A 546 -15.11 6.45 -2.42
C TRP A 546 -14.00 7.24 -3.14
N LYS A 547 -13.04 7.75 -2.36
CA LYS A 547 -11.94 8.60 -2.83
C LYS A 547 -10.59 7.96 -2.52
N PRO A 548 -9.65 7.93 -3.48
CA PRO A 548 -8.39 7.20 -3.32
C PRO A 548 -7.34 7.90 -2.47
N ALA A 549 -7.36 9.22 -2.28
CA ALA A 549 -6.34 9.90 -1.49
C ALA A 549 -6.26 9.34 -0.06
N GLY A 550 -5.05 9.06 0.41
CA GLY A 550 -4.79 8.42 1.70
C GLY A 550 -4.66 6.91 1.64
N SER A 551 -5.03 6.25 0.53
CA SER A 551 -4.66 4.85 0.29
C SER A 551 -3.19 4.73 -0.07
N THR A 552 -2.67 3.51 -0.10
CA THR A 552 -1.27 3.24 -0.47
C THR A 552 -1.16 2.32 -1.68
N ILE A 553 -0.20 2.61 -2.56
CA ILE A 553 0.16 1.75 -3.69
C ILE A 553 0.91 0.53 -3.15
N ILE A 554 0.60 -0.67 -3.64
CA ILE A 554 1.18 -1.92 -3.11
C ILE A 554 2.63 -2.08 -3.55
N GLY A 555 2.92 -1.95 -4.84
CA GLY A 555 4.26 -2.13 -5.39
C GLY A 555 4.35 -1.75 -6.85
N THR A 556 5.57 -1.69 -7.40
CA THR A 556 5.80 -1.33 -8.81
C THR A 556 5.17 -2.31 -9.79
N GLU A 557 5.08 -3.58 -9.44
CA GLU A 557 4.40 -4.61 -10.24
C GLU A 557 2.94 -4.87 -9.80
N HIS A 558 2.48 -4.13 -8.78
CA HIS A 558 1.13 -4.25 -8.23
C HIS A 558 0.55 -2.86 -7.97
N ALA A 559 0.06 -2.23 -9.02
CA ALA A 559 -0.34 -0.82 -9.03
C ALA A 559 -1.70 -0.54 -8.34
N ALA A 560 -2.36 -1.55 -7.76
CA ALA A 560 -3.59 -1.36 -7.01
C ALA A 560 -3.34 -0.59 -5.70
N LEU A 561 -4.38 0.08 -5.22
CA LEU A 561 -4.38 0.73 -3.89
C LEU A 561 -4.97 -0.21 -2.84
N ASP A 562 -4.58 -0.02 -1.59
CA ASP A 562 -5.12 -0.73 -0.44
C ASP A 562 -5.15 0.13 0.84
N ASP A 563 -5.67 -0.47 1.91
CA ASP A 563 -5.76 0.13 3.24
C ASP A 563 -4.50 -0.15 4.12
N TYR A 564 -3.45 -0.74 3.59
CA TYR A 564 -2.30 -1.18 4.41
C TYR A 564 -1.62 -0.02 5.16
N GLY A 565 -1.71 1.20 4.64
CA GLY A 565 -1.27 2.40 5.34
C GLY A 565 -1.82 2.54 6.76
N CYS A 566 -2.98 1.93 7.06
CA CYS A 566 -3.55 1.92 8.40
C CYS A 566 -2.64 1.28 9.45
N ALA A 567 -1.82 0.31 9.06
CA ALA A 567 -0.83 -0.30 9.95
C ALA A 567 0.18 0.72 10.51
N MET A 568 0.37 1.84 9.82
CA MET A 568 1.34 2.88 10.21
C MET A 568 0.73 4.06 10.99
N VAL A 569 -0.60 4.14 11.13
CA VAL A 569 -1.27 5.32 11.72
C VAL A 569 -0.78 5.59 13.15
N ALA A 570 -0.71 4.58 14.00
CA ALA A 570 -0.24 4.75 15.38
C ALA A 570 1.25 5.14 15.43
N ASP A 571 2.08 4.44 14.66
CA ASP A 571 3.53 4.69 14.64
C ASP A 571 3.86 6.08 14.04
N LEU A 572 3.18 6.50 12.96
CA LEU A 572 3.31 7.85 12.40
C LEU A 572 2.90 8.93 13.42
N THR A 573 1.80 8.70 14.14
CA THR A 573 1.30 9.64 15.15
C THR A 573 2.29 9.75 16.32
N ALA A 574 2.78 8.62 16.81
CA ALA A 574 3.81 8.59 17.85
C ALA A 574 5.10 9.25 17.37
N PHE A 575 5.54 8.94 16.16
CA PHE A 575 6.76 9.49 15.57
C PHE A 575 6.68 10.99 15.35
N SER A 576 5.49 11.52 15.04
CA SER A 576 5.29 12.98 14.93
C SER A 576 5.71 13.72 16.22
N ARG A 577 5.44 13.16 17.40
CA ARG A 577 5.86 13.75 18.68
C ARG A 577 7.36 13.56 18.91
N LEU A 578 7.87 12.36 18.64
CA LEU A 578 9.27 12.01 18.85
C LEU A 578 10.22 12.78 17.91
N ASP A 579 9.78 13.01 16.69
CA ASP A 579 10.54 13.67 15.63
C ASP A 579 10.34 15.20 15.61
N GLY A 580 9.21 15.68 16.14
CA GLY A 580 8.83 17.10 16.12
C GLY A 580 8.28 17.58 14.77
N ASN A 581 8.04 16.67 13.81
CA ASN A 581 7.50 17.01 12.50
C ASN A 581 5.99 16.71 12.42
N PRO A 582 5.12 17.75 12.32
CA PRO A 582 3.66 17.57 12.29
C PRO A 582 3.16 16.84 11.04
N LEU A 583 3.93 16.81 9.96
CA LEU A 583 3.52 16.19 8.69
C LEU A 583 3.20 14.69 8.88
N TRP A 584 3.92 13.98 9.76
CA TRP A 584 3.63 12.58 10.05
C TRP A 584 2.22 12.37 10.58
N ARG A 585 1.78 13.26 11.47
CA ARG A 585 0.43 13.24 12.05
C ARG A 585 -0.63 13.62 11.02
N ASP A 586 -0.38 14.62 10.16
CA ASP A 586 -1.30 15.02 9.10
C ASP A 586 -1.51 13.88 8.09
N VAL A 587 -0.44 13.18 7.74
CA VAL A 587 -0.51 11.98 6.88
C VAL A 587 -1.30 10.87 7.55
N ALA A 588 -1.06 10.60 8.84
CA ALA A 588 -1.82 9.60 9.60
C ALA A 588 -3.33 9.91 9.59
N ALA A 589 -3.70 11.19 9.74
CA ALA A 589 -5.09 11.62 9.67
C ALA A 589 -5.71 11.42 8.27
N LEU A 590 -4.98 11.69 7.20
CA LEU A 590 -5.45 11.43 5.83
C LEU A 590 -5.68 9.93 5.59
N ILE A 591 -4.71 9.09 5.97
CA ILE A 591 -4.81 7.63 5.87
C ILE A 591 -6.03 7.13 6.64
N TRP A 592 -6.23 7.60 7.87
CA TRP A 592 -7.38 7.21 8.67
C TRP A 592 -8.71 7.65 8.05
N ARG A 593 -8.82 8.89 7.55
CA ARG A 593 -10.02 9.35 6.85
C ARG A 593 -10.34 8.49 5.64
N ASN A 594 -9.34 8.11 4.84
CA ASN A 594 -9.53 7.16 3.76
C ASN A 594 -10.07 5.82 4.28
N ALA A 595 -9.50 5.31 5.37
CA ALA A 595 -9.87 4.04 5.96
C ALA A 595 -11.32 3.99 6.48
N THR A 596 -11.95 5.14 6.76
CA THR A 596 -13.37 5.19 7.19
C THR A 596 -14.37 4.96 6.06
N GLN A 597 -13.91 4.85 4.81
CA GLN A 597 -14.76 4.69 3.62
C GLN A 597 -15.05 3.22 3.33
N GLY A 598 -16.15 2.98 2.64
CA GLY A 598 -16.39 1.69 1.97
C GLY A 598 -16.88 0.57 2.90
N PHE A 599 -17.47 0.87 4.04
CA PHE A 599 -17.99 -0.14 4.95
C PHE A 599 -19.41 -0.59 4.61
N PRO A 600 -19.70 -1.90 4.59
CA PRO A 600 -21.05 -2.42 4.78
C PRO A 600 -21.56 -2.07 6.19
N THR A 601 -22.71 -1.41 6.24
CA THR A 601 -23.42 -1.00 7.48
C THR A 601 -24.83 -1.57 7.47
N GLU A 602 -25.56 -1.44 8.58
CA GLU A 602 -26.96 -1.87 8.69
C GLU A 602 -27.85 -1.25 7.61
N THR A 603 -27.59 -0.01 7.24
CA THR A 603 -28.36 0.73 6.22
C THR A 603 -27.84 0.50 4.79
N ARG A 604 -26.64 -0.05 4.63
CA ARG A 604 -26.01 -0.28 3.32
C ARG A 604 -25.25 -1.61 3.33
N LYS A 605 -25.97 -2.72 3.30
CA LYS A 605 -25.40 -4.06 3.31
C LYS A 605 -24.98 -4.58 1.95
N VAL A 606 -25.58 -4.07 0.87
CA VAL A 606 -25.32 -4.56 -0.49
C VAL A 606 -24.15 -3.80 -1.11
N TRP A 607 -23.09 -4.53 -1.46
CA TRP A 607 -21.89 -4.04 -2.11
C TRP A 607 -21.56 -4.92 -3.32
N LEU A 608 -21.29 -4.30 -4.46
CA LEU A 608 -21.02 -5.01 -5.72
C LEU A 608 -22.13 -6.05 -6.06
N GLY A 609 -23.39 -5.71 -5.76
CA GLY A 609 -24.54 -6.59 -6.00
C GLY A 609 -24.73 -7.73 -5.00
N LEU A 610 -23.93 -7.81 -3.93
CA LEU A 610 -23.98 -8.87 -2.93
C LEU A 610 -24.23 -8.30 -1.53
N GLU A 611 -25.08 -8.98 -0.76
CA GLU A 611 -25.23 -8.70 0.66
C GLU A 611 -23.98 -9.19 1.42
N ARG A 612 -23.36 -8.31 2.19
CA ARG A 612 -22.12 -8.57 2.92
C ARG A 612 -22.33 -8.52 4.43
N PRO A 613 -21.54 -9.27 5.20
CA PRO A 613 -21.44 -9.07 6.64
C PRO A 613 -21.07 -7.63 6.98
N LEU A 614 -21.52 -7.14 8.13
CA LEU A 614 -21.13 -5.82 8.64
C LEU A 614 -19.61 -5.73 8.71
N GLY A 615 -19.07 -4.62 8.30
CA GLY A 615 -17.62 -4.37 8.33
C GLY A 615 -16.78 -5.09 7.27
N ALA A 616 -17.36 -5.94 6.42
CA ALA A 616 -16.64 -6.67 5.35
C ALA A 616 -16.18 -5.74 4.22
N LYS A 617 -15.22 -4.89 4.52
CA LYS A 617 -14.65 -3.90 3.60
C LYS A 617 -13.77 -4.56 2.54
N ASN A 618 -13.73 -3.97 1.34
CA ASN A 618 -12.90 -4.42 0.24
C ASN A 618 -11.40 -4.31 0.59
N GLU A 619 -10.61 -5.26 0.11
CA GLU A 619 -9.17 -5.33 0.36
C GLU A 619 -8.39 -4.28 -0.43
N ALA A 620 -8.75 -4.06 -1.69
CA ALA A 620 -8.01 -3.22 -2.61
C ALA A 620 -8.93 -2.45 -3.56
N TYR A 621 -8.35 -1.44 -4.23
CA TYR A 621 -9.05 -0.45 -5.03
C TYR A 621 -8.32 -0.24 -6.35
N PHE A 622 -9.04 -0.21 -7.46
CA PHE A 622 -8.48 -0.09 -8.81
C PHE A 622 -8.60 1.35 -9.31
N GLN A 623 -7.67 2.22 -8.90
CA GLN A 623 -7.65 3.64 -9.28
C GLN A 623 -7.31 3.87 -10.74
N THR A 624 -6.51 2.97 -11.32
CA THR A 624 -6.09 3.03 -12.72
C THR A 624 -6.67 1.86 -13.52
N ARG A 625 -6.77 2.00 -14.83
CA ARG A 625 -7.22 0.93 -15.72
C ARG A 625 -6.28 -0.26 -15.78
N TRP A 626 -5.07 -0.12 -15.28
CA TRP A 626 -4.03 -1.16 -15.28
C TRP A 626 -3.87 -1.90 -13.96
N SER A 627 -4.70 -1.61 -12.95
CA SER A 627 -4.60 -2.25 -11.63
C SER A 627 -5.16 -3.67 -11.58
N LYS A 628 -6.11 -4.03 -12.44
CA LYS A 628 -6.80 -5.33 -12.36
C LYS A 628 -6.21 -6.37 -13.30
N TYR A 629 -5.68 -7.45 -12.75
CA TYR A 629 -4.93 -8.46 -13.51
C TYR A 629 -5.71 -9.72 -13.94
N ARG A 630 -6.87 -10.05 -13.33
CA ARG A 630 -7.47 -11.38 -13.51
C ARG A 630 -8.50 -11.56 -14.59
N THR A 631 -9.19 -10.54 -15.07
CA THR A 631 -10.36 -10.73 -15.94
C THR A 631 -10.24 -10.14 -17.34
N GLY A 632 -9.12 -9.52 -17.70
CA GLY A 632 -9.00 -8.79 -18.97
C GLY A 632 -9.87 -7.52 -19.06
N GLU A 633 -10.86 -7.35 -18.20
CA GLU A 633 -11.60 -6.11 -18.05
C GLU A 633 -10.86 -5.15 -17.16
N ARG A 634 -10.50 -4.02 -17.72
CA ARG A 634 -9.78 -2.96 -17.04
C ARG A 634 -10.80 -1.99 -16.45
N LYS A 635 -11.10 -2.15 -15.17
CA LYS A 635 -12.15 -1.36 -14.50
C LYS A 635 -11.52 -0.28 -13.63
N ARG A 636 -11.11 0.82 -14.25
CA ARG A 636 -10.69 2.03 -13.52
C ARG A 636 -11.86 2.55 -12.67
N GLY A 637 -11.57 2.87 -11.40
CA GLY A 637 -12.56 3.35 -10.45
C GLY A 637 -13.45 2.26 -9.85
N HIS A 638 -12.97 1.01 -9.80
CA HIS A 638 -13.73 -0.10 -9.22
C HIS A 638 -13.07 -0.69 -7.97
N LEU A 639 -13.88 -1.31 -7.14
CA LEU A 639 -13.45 -2.00 -5.93
C LEU A 639 -13.04 -3.44 -6.26
N ASN A 640 -12.08 -3.97 -5.52
CA ASN A 640 -11.79 -5.40 -5.51
C ASN A 640 -13.00 -6.17 -4.93
N SER A 641 -13.21 -7.40 -5.38
CA SER A 641 -14.27 -8.27 -4.85
C SER A 641 -13.91 -8.96 -3.54
N HIS A 642 -12.63 -8.94 -3.14
CA HIS A 642 -12.17 -9.57 -1.91
C HIS A 642 -12.33 -8.66 -0.70
N CYS A 643 -12.79 -9.25 0.42
CA CYS A 643 -12.78 -8.61 1.73
C CYS A 643 -11.93 -9.47 2.66
N THR A 644 -11.00 -8.85 3.37
CA THR A 644 -10.08 -9.57 4.24
C THR A 644 -10.05 -8.95 5.63
N SER A 645 -9.89 -9.80 6.64
CA SER A 645 -9.84 -9.33 8.03
C SER A 645 -8.53 -8.61 8.38
N TRP A 646 -7.49 -8.71 7.53
CA TRP A 646 -6.21 -8.04 7.83
C TRP A 646 -6.37 -6.52 7.91
N ALA A 647 -7.19 -5.93 7.04
CA ALA A 647 -7.44 -4.50 7.07
C ALA A 647 -8.17 -4.08 8.37
N ALA A 648 -9.17 -4.87 8.82
CA ALA A 648 -9.83 -4.67 10.11
C ALA A 648 -8.84 -4.82 11.27
N ALA A 649 -7.97 -5.83 11.24
CA ALA A 649 -6.95 -6.05 12.25
C ALA A 649 -5.97 -4.87 12.35
N HIS A 650 -5.50 -4.32 11.23
CA HIS A 650 -4.60 -3.16 11.22
C HIS A 650 -5.29 -1.90 11.74
N ARG A 651 -6.53 -1.62 11.31
CA ARG A 651 -7.28 -0.46 11.82
C ARG A 651 -7.52 -0.54 13.32
N ALA A 652 -8.02 -1.67 13.81
CA ALA A 652 -8.27 -1.86 15.24
C ALA A 652 -6.96 -1.79 16.05
N THR A 653 -5.87 -2.39 15.56
CA THR A 653 -4.55 -2.30 16.21
C THR A 653 -4.07 -0.86 16.28
N ALA A 654 -4.17 -0.10 15.18
CA ALA A 654 -3.76 1.29 15.16
C ALA A 654 -4.48 2.10 16.25
N ILE A 655 -5.78 1.94 16.39
CA ILE A 655 -6.56 2.68 17.40
C ILE A 655 -6.21 2.23 18.83
N TYR A 656 -6.00 0.94 19.06
CA TYR A 656 -5.63 0.45 20.40
C TYR A 656 -4.19 0.81 20.81
N ASP A 657 -3.31 1.07 19.83
CA ASP A 657 -1.93 1.47 20.06
C ASP A 657 -1.76 3.00 20.24
N LEU A 658 -2.78 3.80 19.91
CA LEU A 658 -2.76 5.24 20.17
C LEU A 658 -2.81 5.54 21.66
N SER A 659 -2.07 6.56 22.09
CA SER A 659 -2.28 7.16 23.41
C SER A 659 -3.69 7.77 23.51
N ALA A 660 -4.20 7.96 24.73
CA ALA A 660 -5.50 8.59 24.92
C ALA A 660 -5.56 10.00 24.28
N GLU A 661 -4.47 10.77 24.36
CA GLU A 661 -4.36 12.09 23.74
C GLU A 661 -4.41 12.01 22.21
N ASP A 662 -3.68 11.06 21.61
CA ASP A 662 -3.65 10.88 20.16
C ASP A 662 -4.99 10.38 19.63
N LEU A 663 -5.67 9.51 20.38
CA LEU A 663 -7.00 9.04 20.00
C LEU A 663 -8.00 10.21 19.99
N LEU A 664 -8.02 11.03 21.04
CA LEU A 664 -8.87 12.23 21.08
C LEU A 664 -8.55 13.22 19.97
N TRP A 665 -7.26 13.36 19.63
CA TRP A 665 -6.86 14.17 18.48
C TRP A 665 -7.38 13.58 17.18
N LEU A 666 -7.19 12.28 16.94
CA LEU A 666 -7.63 11.60 15.72
C LEU A 666 -9.15 11.70 15.55
N GLU A 667 -9.93 11.43 16.61
CA GLU A 667 -11.38 11.57 16.59
C GLU A 667 -11.84 12.99 16.23
N ARG A 668 -11.12 14.01 16.71
CA ARG A 668 -11.44 15.42 16.41
C ARG A 668 -11.18 15.75 14.94
N VAL A 669 -9.99 15.38 14.40
CA VAL A 669 -9.57 15.77 13.03
C VAL A 669 -10.17 14.87 11.95
N THR A 670 -10.77 13.75 12.35
CA THR A 670 -11.44 12.80 11.43
C THR A 670 -12.94 12.69 11.70
N ARG A 671 -13.51 13.65 12.41
CA ARG A 671 -14.97 13.66 12.66
C ARG A 671 -15.71 13.84 11.33
N PRO A 672 -16.67 12.94 11.00
CA PRO A 672 -17.50 13.13 9.82
C PRO A 672 -18.22 14.48 9.87
N ALA A 673 -18.27 15.17 8.72
CA ALA A 673 -19.11 16.36 8.61
C ALA A 673 -20.56 15.96 8.94
N ARG A 674 -21.27 16.75 9.76
CA ARG A 674 -22.70 16.55 9.97
C ARG A 674 -23.36 16.58 8.60
N ARG A 675 -23.94 15.48 8.13
CA ARG A 675 -24.82 15.54 6.96
C ARG A 675 -25.89 16.56 7.31
N ALA A 676 -25.99 17.63 6.54
CA ALA A 676 -27.18 18.46 6.54
C ALA A 676 -28.31 17.47 6.29
N GLU A 677 -29.23 17.36 7.25
CA GLU A 677 -30.45 16.59 7.07
C GLU A 677 -31.08 17.11 5.79
N SER A 678 -30.98 16.32 4.72
CA SER A 678 -31.62 16.68 3.47
C SER A 678 -33.11 16.73 3.77
N GLN A 679 -33.63 17.94 3.77
CA GLN A 679 -35.06 18.18 3.61
C GLN A 679 -35.53 17.47 2.33
N THR A 680 -35.90 16.22 2.50
CA THR A 680 -36.73 15.49 1.54
C THR A 680 -37.86 14.84 2.31
N ALA A 681 -38.67 15.73 2.89
CA ALA A 681 -40.04 15.47 3.18
C ALA A 681 -40.84 16.43 2.28
N ARG A 682 -41.12 16.00 1.05
CA ARG A 682 -42.32 16.37 0.29
C ARG A 682 -42.43 15.46 -0.93
#